data_6546f08393dd8b1fdd4dc3a9ab04d586
#
_entry.id   6546f08393dd8b1fdd4dc3a9ab04d586
#
_cell.length_a   1.000
_cell.length_b   1.000
_cell.length_c   1.000
_cell.angle_alpha   90.00
_cell.angle_beta   90.00
_cell.angle_gamma   90.00
#
_symmetry.space_group_name_H-M   'P 1'
#
loop_
_entity.id
_entity.type
_entity.pdbx_description
1 polymer ?
#
loop_
_entity_poly.entity_id
_entity_poly.type
_entity_poly.pdbx_seq_one_letter_code
_entity_poly.pdbx_strand_id
1 'polypeptide(L)'
;MKGRILSRENRPAPLPAARRGECYAFQICLETAHESGRITISFSDLRSDTGAVIPASALHVLNLAGTDYLGKPIRFDCSIEAGSEKTLWGYLQLPADVEAGCYHGTVTVGGDGLTTPDTTFSWELAVSEEVAENAGVNDPANLSRIKWFDSDLYQDATVPAPFTPVRADGRSISILGRNLVLNELGLPKQISTFYDQSNLLCDEETTLLEDEFRFVAVMYGAVEHFKNVSFIAQEQEDCFSFISESRSANLALHHQGRVEFDGFCAFDLCVEALETVELDDIRLEIPFAQDRARYFVGLGHQGGCLPDEVSFQWDSARHQDSFWLGDVNAGARVQFMDEEYVKPNVNIYYAYKPLRVPKSWGNGGAGGIRADKNLVTAYSGSRTLQKGEKLHYVFHMMITPLKPIDYKLHFSSRYYHTRRCVSCADWLEKLGENGANILNVHHGGEANPFINYPFLEAGTLKSLVDDAHDMDVKVKLYYTVRELTTKICEYPIIRSLDYEILEPSRGIENMTFWQDEAKEWISKNFGDDIIPAWKETITKGKYAGQVDASLLTNGQSRLCNYYIEGLDWLVKNVGIDGLYIDDVAYDRDTMKRVRKTLDQKEGCLIDIHTWNHFTQSAGMTNSLNLYTELLPYINELWLGESFDYDHTTPDYWLVEMSGIPYGLMAEMLEGGGNFYRGLLFGETARHGWSQAPDVTPVWRLWDEFGISDSQMYGYWDGRAPVRADCGGIYVTSYVKKNCALIAVASWANEDASVRLVIDPNRLGFTPDGMVAPAIGKWQGREEFSLDSAIPVAKCAGKVLLLS
;
A
#
# COMPACT_ATOMS: atom_id res chain seq x y z
N MET A 1 27.26 12.53 -16.40
CA MET A 1 27.89 12.65 -15.06
C MET A 1 28.95 13.75 -15.10
N LYS A 2 28.74 14.87 -14.45
CA LYS A 2 29.77 15.87 -14.26
C LYS A 2 30.68 15.42 -13.12
N GLY A 3 31.89 15.02 -13.51
CA GLY A 3 33.07 14.59 -12.79
C GLY A 3 33.23 14.82 -11.27
N ARG A 4 32.46 14.08 -10.43
CA ARG A 4 32.77 13.91 -9.02
C ARG A 4 33.44 12.55 -8.78
N ILE A 5 34.02 11.93 -9.80
CA ILE A 5 34.74 10.68 -9.76
C ILE A 5 36.22 10.99 -9.63
N LEU A 6 36.87 10.47 -8.60
CA LEU A 6 38.35 10.47 -8.54
C LEU A 6 38.87 9.64 -9.70
N SER A 7 39.71 10.22 -10.57
CA SER A 7 40.29 9.49 -11.71
C SER A 7 41.31 8.45 -11.24
N ARG A 8 41.41 7.32 -11.95
CA ARG A 8 42.40 6.25 -11.74
C ARG A 8 43.87 6.69 -11.96
N GLU A 9 44.09 7.80 -12.59
CA GLU A 9 45.42 8.36 -12.75
C GLU A 9 45.78 9.20 -11.54
N ASN A 10 46.94 8.99 -10.98
CA ASN A 10 47.55 9.53 -9.76
C ASN A 10 47.50 11.08 -9.59
N ARG A 11 46.53 11.75 -10.14
CA ARG A 11 46.17 13.15 -9.88
C ARG A 11 44.66 13.22 -9.62
N PRO A 12 44.25 13.49 -8.38
CA PRO A 12 42.84 13.78 -8.14
C PRO A 12 42.45 14.97 -9.02
N ALA A 13 41.43 14.79 -9.88
CA ALA A 13 40.75 15.94 -10.49
C ALA A 13 40.28 16.82 -9.33
N PRO A 14 40.45 18.17 -9.41
CA PRO A 14 39.93 19.01 -8.35
C PRO A 14 38.43 18.75 -8.19
N LEU A 15 38.04 18.39 -6.98
CA LEU A 15 36.63 18.24 -6.67
C LEU A 15 35.93 19.56 -6.93
N PRO A 16 34.72 19.56 -7.53
CA PRO A 16 33.98 20.80 -7.69
C PRO A 16 33.74 21.41 -6.30
N ALA A 17 33.85 22.73 -6.21
CA ALA A 17 33.61 23.44 -4.97
C ALA A 17 32.19 23.16 -4.50
N ALA A 18 32.04 22.85 -3.22
CA ALA A 18 30.75 22.73 -2.56
C ALA A 18 30.15 24.14 -2.38
N ARG A 19 28.84 24.24 -2.41
CA ARG A 19 28.10 25.47 -2.12
C ARG A 19 27.67 25.48 -0.65
N ARG A 20 27.54 26.63 -0.05
CA ARG A 20 27.00 26.76 1.31
C ARG A 20 25.60 26.21 1.35
N GLY A 21 25.25 25.51 2.44
CA GLY A 21 23.96 24.84 2.61
C GLY A 21 23.75 23.57 1.76
N GLU A 22 24.72 23.21 0.89
CA GLU A 22 24.59 22.04 0.01
C GLU A 22 24.71 20.72 0.79
N CYS A 23 23.91 19.72 0.41
CA CYS A 23 24.24 18.33 0.68
C CYS A 23 25.25 17.87 -0.39
N TYR A 24 26.52 17.88 -0.05
CA TYR A 24 27.61 17.58 -0.97
C TYR A 24 27.92 16.07 -0.98
N ALA A 25 27.62 15.39 -2.09
CA ALA A 25 27.91 13.97 -2.26
C ALA A 25 29.40 13.73 -2.61
N PHE A 26 29.98 12.70 -2.03
CA PHE A 26 31.36 12.29 -2.28
C PHE A 26 31.50 10.77 -2.34
N GLN A 27 32.62 10.29 -2.87
CA GLN A 27 32.99 8.88 -2.96
C GLN A 27 34.31 8.59 -2.26
N ILE A 28 34.39 7.40 -1.67
CA ILE A 28 35.64 6.79 -1.18
C ILE A 28 35.83 5.49 -1.96
N CYS A 29 36.80 5.45 -2.85
CA CYS A 29 37.13 4.26 -3.63
C CYS A 29 38.23 3.48 -2.91
N LEU A 30 37.94 2.24 -2.56
CA LEU A 30 38.83 1.33 -1.86
C LEU A 30 39.23 0.18 -2.79
N GLU A 31 40.51 -0.15 -2.80
CA GLU A 31 41.06 -1.30 -3.51
C GLU A 31 41.97 -2.09 -2.53
N THR A 32 41.87 -3.39 -2.54
CA THR A 32 42.69 -4.23 -1.70
C THR A 32 43.24 -5.44 -2.46
N ALA A 33 44.52 -5.76 -2.24
CA ALA A 33 45.15 -6.98 -2.76
C ALA A 33 44.77 -8.23 -1.98
N HIS A 34 44.27 -8.10 -0.75
CA HIS A 34 43.88 -9.16 0.14
C HIS A 34 42.42 -8.96 0.60
N GLU A 35 41.75 -10.03 0.97
CA GLU A 35 40.45 -9.93 1.60
C GLU A 35 40.54 -9.05 2.87
N SER A 36 39.68 -8.02 2.93
CA SER A 36 39.57 -7.21 4.14
C SER A 36 38.52 -7.81 5.07
N GLY A 37 38.71 -7.68 6.36
CA GLY A 37 37.64 -7.81 7.33
C GLY A 37 36.69 -6.60 7.27
N ARG A 38 36.03 -6.32 8.37
CA ARG A 38 35.09 -5.20 8.49
C ARG A 38 35.81 -3.85 8.30
N ILE A 39 35.37 -3.08 7.27
CA ILE A 39 35.88 -1.74 6.97
C ILE A 39 35.26 -0.73 7.94
N THR A 40 36.09 0.19 8.42
CA THR A 40 35.66 1.37 9.17
C THR A 40 36.19 2.64 8.53
N ILE A 41 35.35 3.69 8.53
CA ILE A 41 35.73 5.02 8.05
C ILE A 41 35.51 6.01 9.20
N SER A 42 36.51 6.84 9.43
CA SER A 42 36.38 7.97 10.36
C SER A 42 36.93 9.25 9.74
N PHE A 43 36.40 10.36 10.16
CA PHE A 43 36.75 11.69 9.67
C PHE A 43 37.26 12.56 10.81
N SER A 44 38.22 13.43 10.51
CA SER A 44 38.50 14.58 11.37
C SER A 44 37.54 15.74 11.05
N ASP A 45 37.43 16.72 11.95
CA ASP A 45 36.87 17.99 11.59
C ASP A 45 37.58 18.56 10.37
N LEU A 46 36.83 19.26 9.50
CA LEU A 46 37.42 20.02 8.41
C LEU A 46 37.64 21.47 8.90
N ARG A 47 38.85 22.00 8.74
CA ARG A 47 39.25 23.31 9.27
C ARG A 47 39.72 24.19 8.11
N SER A 48 39.23 25.44 8.05
CA SER A 48 39.72 26.43 7.10
C SER A 48 40.98 27.15 7.61
N ASP A 49 41.67 27.80 6.73
CA ASP A 49 42.83 28.65 7.07
C ASP A 49 42.45 29.84 7.98
N THR A 50 41.19 30.24 7.99
CA THR A 50 40.62 31.29 8.87
C THR A 50 40.21 30.77 10.23
N GLY A 51 40.25 29.45 10.45
CA GLY A 51 39.87 28.78 11.69
C GLY A 51 38.39 28.37 11.78
N ALA A 52 37.61 28.56 10.71
CA ALA A 52 36.25 28.01 10.65
C ALA A 52 36.29 26.47 10.63
N VAL A 53 35.27 25.83 11.23
CA VAL A 53 35.23 24.40 11.42
C VAL A 53 33.93 23.82 10.89
N ILE A 54 34.02 22.74 10.10
CA ILE A 54 32.93 21.86 9.76
C ILE A 54 33.15 20.59 10.55
N PRO A 55 32.24 20.21 11.49
CA PRO A 55 32.45 19.08 12.38
C PRO A 55 32.40 17.73 11.62
N ALA A 56 33.19 16.78 12.07
CA ALA A 56 33.19 15.42 11.53
C ALA A 56 31.80 14.74 11.55
N SER A 57 30.94 15.13 12.49
CA SER A 57 29.56 14.63 12.60
C SER A 57 28.65 15.03 11.44
N ALA A 58 29.05 16.00 10.61
CA ALA A 58 28.33 16.40 9.38
C ALA A 58 28.61 15.46 8.19
N LEU A 59 29.56 14.51 8.36
CA LEU A 59 30.00 13.58 7.34
C LEU A 59 29.38 12.20 7.57
N HIS A 60 28.71 11.69 6.58
CA HIS A 60 28.01 10.42 6.61
C HIS A 60 28.47 9.49 5.49
N VAL A 61 28.52 8.17 5.74
CA VAL A 61 28.84 7.14 4.73
C VAL A 61 27.70 6.14 4.70
N LEU A 62 26.89 6.21 3.66
CA LEU A 62 25.66 5.40 3.50
C LEU A 62 25.89 3.89 3.53
N ASN A 63 27.04 3.44 3.02
CA ASN A 63 27.38 2.02 2.97
C ASN A 63 27.74 1.42 4.33
N LEU A 64 27.93 2.24 5.37
CA LEU A 64 28.35 1.79 6.69
C LEU A 64 27.26 1.98 7.75
N ALA A 65 26.47 3.03 7.63
CA ALA A 65 25.41 3.34 8.59
C ALA A 65 24.36 4.23 7.95
N GLY A 66 23.23 4.39 8.65
CA GLY A 66 22.17 5.31 8.28
C GLY A 66 20.89 5.03 9.06
N THR A 67 19.76 5.42 8.49
CA THR A 67 18.42 5.23 9.02
C THR A 67 17.66 4.26 8.12
N ASP A 68 17.08 3.19 8.68
CA ASP A 68 16.24 2.27 7.93
C ASP A 68 14.87 2.91 7.57
N TYR A 69 14.05 2.20 6.81
CA TYR A 69 12.74 2.69 6.37
C TYR A 69 11.70 2.82 7.51
N LEU A 70 11.99 2.27 8.70
CA LEU A 70 11.20 2.40 9.93
C LEU A 70 11.71 3.53 10.85
N GLY A 71 12.70 4.31 10.42
CA GLY A 71 13.29 5.39 11.21
C GLY A 71 14.29 4.94 12.26
N LYS A 72 14.76 3.67 12.21
CA LYS A 72 15.71 3.13 13.17
C LYS A 72 17.14 3.24 12.66
N PRO A 73 18.13 3.47 13.57
CA PRO A 73 19.53 3.43 13.17
C PRO A 73 19.91 2.04 12.65
N ILE A 74 20.56 2.02 11.49
CA ILE A 74 21.08 0.80 10.86
C ILE A 74 22.58 0.89 10.65
N ARG A 75 23.27 -0.26 10.73
CA ARG A 75 24.69 -0.39 10.42
C ARG A 75 24.93 -1.59 9.52
N PHE A 76 25.88 -1.44 8.64
CA PHE A 76 26.27 -2.49 7.70
C PHE A 76 27.70 -2.93 7.93
N ASP A 77 27.94 -4.21 7.84
CA ASP A 77 29.28 -4.78 7.78
C ASP A 77 29.75 -4.73 6.31
N CYS A 78 30.73 -3.89 6.06
CA CYS A 78 31.34 -3.74 4.75
C CYS A 78 32.69 -4.43 4.72
N SER A 79 32.90 -5.34 3.76
CA SER A 79 34.17 -6.01 3.47
C SER A 79 34.51 -5.89 1.99
N ILE A 80 35.76 -6.11 1.62
CA ILE A 80 36.23 -6.09 0.22
C ILE A 80 36.92 -7.40 -0.05
N GLU A 81 36.54 -8.10 -1.10
CA GLU A 81 37.22 -9.32 -1.57
C GLU A 81 38.61 -9.03 -2.11
N ALA A 82 39.48 -9.99 -2.02
CA ALA A 82 40.86 -9.87 -2.53
C ALA A 82 40.89 -9.50 -4.00
N GLY A 83 41.67 -8.47 -4.34
CA GLY A 83 41.81 -8.00 -5.74
C GLY A 83 40.60 -7.28 -6.29
N SER A 84 39.61 -6.91 -5.44
CA SER A 84 38.43 -6.16 -5.87
C SER A 84 38.48 -4.69 -5.43
N GLU A 85 37.63 -3.90 -6.07
CA GLU A 85 37.40 -2.49 -5.76
C GLU A 85 36.00 -2.34 -5.14
N LYS A 86 35.86 -1.49 -4.13
CA LYS A 86 34.56 -1.09 -3.56
C LYS A 86 34.48 0.41 -3.45
N THR A 87 33.39 0.98 -3.94
CA THR A 87 33.08 2.39 -3.83
C THR A 87 32.08 2.60 -2.71
N LEU A 88 32.45 3.40 -1.72
CA LEU A 88 31.56 3.88 -0.67
C LEU A 88 31.07 5.27 -1.00
N TRP A 89 29.79 5.51 -0.83
CA TRP A 89 29.17 6.80 -1.03
C TRP A 89 28.87 7.48 0.30
N GLY A 90 29.22 8.75 0.38
CA GLY A 90 28.92 9.58 1.53
C GLY A 90 28.42 10.94 1.12
N TYR A 91 27.95 11.67 2.12
CA TYR A 91 27.55 13.05 1.96
C TYR A 91 28.04 13.91 3.14
N LEU A 92 28.21 15.18 2.86
CA LEU A 92 28.48 16.22 3.82
C LEU A 92 27.33 17.21 3.80
N GLN A 93 26.62 17.38 4.89
CA GLN A 93 25.61 18.42 5.03
C GLN A 93 26.29 19.72 5.46
N LEU A 94 26.43 20.66 4.54
CA LEU A 94 26.99 21.98 4.82
C LEU A 94 25.96 22.91 5.47
N PRO A 95 26.32 23.66 6.53
CA PRO A 95 25.49 24.77 7.02
C PRO A 95 25.37 25.90 5.96
N ALA A 96 24.23 26.58 5.94
CA ALA A 96 24.04 27.70 5.00
C ALA A 96 24.92 28.93 5.32
N ASP A 97 25.33 29.02 6.57
CA ASP A 97 26.20 30.12 7.10
C ASP A 97 27.67 29.73 7.20
N VAL A 98 28.09 28.55 6.67
CA VAL A 98 29.49 28.16 6.64
C VAL A 98 30.31 29.20 5.86
N GLU A 99 31.49 29.53 6.33
CA GLU A 99 32.39 30.46 5.62
C GLU A 99 32.88 29.85 4.29
N ALA A 100 32.93 30.64 3.22
CA ALA A 100 33.57 30.21 1.98
C ALA A 100 35.08 30.12 2.17
N GLY A 101 35.73 29.14 1.54
CA GLY A 101 37.19 28.96 1.66
C GLY A 101 37.59 27.50 1.42
N CYS A 102 38.85 27.24 1.64
CA CYS A 102 39.42 25.91 1.55
C CYS A 102 39.45 25.28 2.94
N TYR A 103 38.91 24.09 3.09
CA TYR A 103 38.84 23.31 4.33
C TYR A 103 39.70 22.06 4.20
N HIS A 104 40.47 21.77 5.24
CA HIS A 104 41.36 20.63 5.30
C HIS A 104 40.99 19.71 6.45
N GLY A 105 41.02 18.41 6.19
CA GLY A 105 40.78 17.36 7.17
C GLY A 105 41.41 16.06 6.74
N THR A 106 41.05 15.02 7.44
CA THR A 106 41.53 13.65 7.16
C THR A 106 40.42 12.65 7.13
N VAL A 107 40.59 11.64 6.28
CA VAL A 107 39.79 10.42 6.25
C VAL A 107 40.67 9.27 6.66
N THR A 108 40.31 8.54 7.69
CA THR A 108 41.04 7.36 8.14
C THR A 108 40.24 6.12 7.80
N VAL A 109 40.83 5.22 7.03
CA VAL A 109 40.29 3.91 6.67
C VAL A 109 40.93 2.88 7.56
N GLY A 110 40.15 2.21 8.36
CA GLY A 110 40.56 1.10 9.22
C GLY A 110 39.78 -0.17 8.89
N GLY A 111 40.10 -1.25 9.56
CA GLY A 111 39.36 -2.50 9.43
C GLY A 111 40.09 -3.70 9.98
N ASP A 112 39.32 -4.75 10.30
CA ASP A 112 39.84 -6.02 10.75
C ASP A 112 40.56 -6.72 9.58
N GLY A 113 41.76 -7.29 9.85
CA GLY A 113 42.52 -8.06 8.85
C GLY A 113 43.29 -7.23 7.82
N LEU A 114 43.31 -5.90 7.93
CA LEU A 114 44.20 -5.08 7.10
C LEU A 114 45.66 -5.30 7.47
N THR A 115 46.53 -5.47 6.47
CA THR A 115 47.99 -5.72 6.66
C THR A 115 48.73 -4.46 7.16
N THR A 116 48.10 -3.29 7.04
CA THR A 116 48.61 -2.03 7.59
C THR A 116 47.62 -1.51 8.62
N PRO A 117 48.06 -0.93 9.75
CA PRO A 117 47.18 -0.20 10.65
C PRO A 117 46.51 0.94 9.87
N ASP A 118 45.48 1.51 10.45
CA ASP A 118 44.64 2.57 9.89
C ASP A 118 45.37 3.52 8.94
N THR A 119 44.92 3.56 7.70
CA THR A 119 45.50 4.43 6.68
C THR A 119 44.77 5.76 6.64
N THR A 120 45.50 6.85 6.85
CA THR A 120 44.95 8.22 6.88
C THR A 120 45.32 8.98 5.60
N PHE A 121 44.29 9.57 4.97
CA PHE A 121 44.38 10.39 3.80
C PHE A 121 44.00 11.84 4.12
N SER A 122 44.71 12.81 3.52
CA SER A 122 44.31 14.21 3.59
C SER A 122 43.12 14.45 2.67
N TRP A 123 42.15 15.22 3.14
CA TRP A 123 41.02 15.67 2.35
C TRP A 123 40.98 17.20 2.33
N GLU A 124 40.78 17.73 1.13
CA GLU A 124 40.64 19.16 0.87
C GLU A 124 39.27 19.40 0.23
N LEU A 125 38.50 20.35 0.76
CA LEU A 125 37.20 20.77 0.28
C LEU A 125 37.16 22.26 0.07
N ALA A 126 36.90 22.70 -1.16
CA ALA A 126 36.62 24.09 -1.45
C ALA A 126 35.15 24.38 -1.24
N VAL A 127 34.82 25.44 -0.48
CA VAL A 127 33.46 25.93 -0.29
C VAL A 127 33.33 27.29 -0.96
N SER A 128 32.42 27.43 -1.90
CA SER A 128 32.17 28.67 -2.65
C SER A 128 31.27 29.64 -1.86
N GLU A 129 31.25 30.90 -2.31
CA GLU A 129 30.31 31.92 -1.77
C GLU A 129 28.83 31.65 -2.12
N GLU A 130 28.61 30.83 -3.11
CA GLU A 130 27.26 30.47 -3.57
C GLU A 130 26.49 29.70 -2.49
N VAL A 131 25.23 30.05 -2.31
CA VAL A 131 24.31 29.27 -1.45
C VAL A 131 23.50 28.33 -2.32
N ALA A 132 23.49 27.04 -1.97
CA ALA A 132 22.70 26.05 -2.70
C ALA A 132 21.20 26.25 -2.43
N GLU A 133 20.44 26.46 -3.48
CA GLU A 133 18.99 26.44 -3.38
C GLU A 133 18.52 25.05 -2.96
N ASN A 134 17.63 24.99 -1.98
CA ASN A 134 17.07 23.75 -1.46
C ASN A 134 18.13 22.64 -1.23
N ALA A 135 19.24 22.99 -0.60
CA ALA A 135 20.37 22.09 -0.33
C ALA A 135 20.95 21.39 -1.58
N GLY A 136 20.68 21.89 -2.78
CA GLY A 136 21.16 21.34 -4.04
C GLY A 136 20.31 20.24 -4.64
N VAL A 137 19.19 19.84 -4.00
CA VAL A 137 18.34 18.70 -4.43
C VAL A 137 17.49 19.00 -5.66
N ASN A 138 17.36 20.29 -6.06
CA ASN A 138 16.57 20.67 -7.24
C ASN A 138 17.17 20.15 -8.55
N ASP A 139 18.49 19.99 -8.62
CA ASP A 139 19.17 19.37 -9.77
C ASP A 139 19.63 17.94 -9.42
N PRO A 140 19.01 16.90 -10.00
CA PRO A 140 19.40 15.50 -9.77
C PRO A 140 20.88 15.22 -10.06
N ALA A 141 21.49 15.95 -11.00
CA ALA A 141 22.89 15.77 -11.39
C ALA A 141 23.91 16.16 -10.28
N ASN A 142 23.46 16.91 -9.27
CA ASN A 142 24.28 17.22 -8.10
C ASN A 142 24.49 16.04 -7.16
N LEU A 143 23.61 15.01 -7.25
CA LEU A 143 23.52 13.87 -6.34
C LEU A 143 23.23 14.27 -4.88
N SER A 144 22.82 15.52 -4.62
CA SER A 144 22.50 16.02 -3.28
C SER A 144 21.34 15.28 -2.62
N ARG A 145 20.53 14.56 -3.42
CA ARG A 145 19.45 13.68 -2.95
C ARG A 145 19.95 12.41 -2.27
N ILE A 146 21.26 12.18 -2.24
CA ILE A 146 21.87 11.07 -1.49
C ILE A 146 21.40 11.03 -0.03
N LYS A 147 21.17 12.18 0.61
CA LYS A 147 20.68 12.28 1.98
C LYS A 147 19.26 11.72 2.14
N TRP A 148 18.47 11.68 1.07
CA TRP A 148 17.10 11.18 1.11
C TRP A 148 17.02 9.70 1.50
N PHE A 149 18.08 8.92 1.25
CA PHE A 149 18.17 7.54 1.71
C PHE A 149 18.24 7.39 3.24
N ASP A 150 18.61 8.46 3.96
CA ASP A 150 18.72 8.48 5.42
C ASP A 150 17.59 9.25 6.13
N SER A 151 16.53 9.59 5.39
CA SER A 151 15.44 10.41 5.91
C SER A 151 14.55 9.65 6.88
N ASP A 152 14.19 10.29 7.98
CA ASP A 152 13.17 9.89 8.93
C ASP A 152 11.89 10.75 8.83
N LEU A 153 11.72 11.46 7.71
CA LEU A 153 10.62 12.37 7.48
C LEU A 153 9.26 11.66 7.65
N TYR A 154 8.37 12.27 8.46
CA TYR A 154 7.03 11.75 8.78
C TYR A 154 7.00 10.40 9.54
N GLN A 155 8.06 10.06 10.28
CA GLN A 155 8.09 8.94 11.23
C GLN A 155 7.45 9.25 12.59
N ASP A 156 6.89 10.46 12.76
CA ASP A 156 6.22 10.89 13.99
C ASP A 156 4.91 10.12 14.25
N ALA A 157 4.36 10.28 15.48
CA ALA A 157 3.13 9.63 15.94
C ALA A 157 1.85 10.41 15.57
N THR A 158 1.90 11.37 14.66
CA THR A 158 0.72 12.15 14.24
C THR A 158 -0.34 11.24 13.64
N VAL A 159 -1.58 11.43 14.07
CA VAL A 159 -2.76 10.70 13.57
C VAL A 159 -3.36 11.47 12.39
N PRO A 160 -3.36 10.91 11.16
CA PRO A 160 -3.91 11.60 9.99
C PRO A 160 -5.45 11.56 9.99
N ALA A 161 -6.07 12.55 9.36
CA ALA A 161 -7.51 12.54 9.13
C ALA A 161 -7.92 11.36 8.21
N PRO A 162 -9.12 10.79 8.37
CA PRO A 162 -10.19 11.17 9.30
C PRO A 162 -10.07 10.53 10.69
N PHE A 163 -8.97 9.84 10.98
CA PHE A 163 -8.80 9.08 12.22
C PHE A 163 -8.75 9.99 13.45
N THR A 164 -9.09 9.40 14.58
CA THR A 164 -9.02 10.03 15.89
C THR A 164 -7.94 9.36 16.74
N PRO A 165 -7.32 10.07 17.68
CA PRO A 165 -6.40 9.45 18.61
C PRO A 165 -7.03 8.27 19.35
N VAL A 166 -6.21 7.24 19.60
CA VAL A 166 -6.60 6.09 20.40
C VAL A 166 -7.01 6.55 21.81
N ARG A 167 -8.06 5.93 22.35
CA ARG A 167 -8.49 6.12 23.75
C ARG A 167 -8.70 4.77 24.40
N ALA A 168 -8.25 4.64 25.65
CA ALA A 168 -8.40 3.40 26.38
C ALA A 168 -9.01 3.64 27.77
N ASP A 169 -9.93 2.75 28.15
CA ASP A 169 -10.42 2.60 29.52
C ASP A 169 -10.14 1.17 29.98
N GLY A 170 -9.04 0.99 30.68
CA GLY A 170 -8.54 -0.31 31.08
C GLY A 170 -8.16 -1.17 29.86
N ARG A 171 -9.00 -2.15 29.51
CA ARG A 171 -8.81 -3.05 28.36
C ARG A 171 -9.77 -2.77 27.22
N SER A 172 -10.58 -1.73 27.31
CA SER A 172 -11.45 -1.27 26.24
C SER A 172 -10.76 -0.14 25.47
N ILE A 173 -10.55 -0.35 24.19
CA ILE A 173 -9.77 0.53 23.29
C ILE A 173 -10.71 1.05 22.22
N SER A 174 -10.89 2.39 22.20
CA SER A 174 -11.75 3.06 21.24
C SER A 174 -10.91 3.77 20.17
N ILE A 175 -11.32 3.59 18.94
CA ILE A 175 -10.78 4.23 17.73
C ILE A 175 -11.95 4.67 16.85
N LEU A 176 -11.69 5.38 15.76
CA LEU A 176 -12.73 5.88 14.87
C LEU A 176 -13.77 4.80 14.51
N GLY A 177 -15.03 4.98 14.98
CA GLY A 177 -16.14 4.10 14.67
C GLY A 177 -16.01 2.65 15.14
N ARG A 178 -15.04 2.31 16.01
CA ARG A 178 -14.79 0.94 16.47
C ARG A 178 -14.34 0.89 17.92
N ASN A 179 -14.63 -0.22 18.58
CA ASN A 179 -14.16 -0.50 19.93
C ASN A 179 -13.66 -1.94 20.03
N LEU A 180 -12.50 -2.13 20.65
CA LEU A 180 -11.91 -3.44 20.94
C LEU A 180 -11.79 -3.63 22.45
N VAL A 181 -12.38 -4.66 22.97
CA VAL A 181 -12.21 -5.07 24.37
C VAL A 181 -11.29 -6.29 24.43
N LEU A 182 -10.24 -6.21 25.25
CA LEU A 182 -9.30 -7.32 25.45
C LEU A 182 -9.70 -8.17 26.67
N ASN A 183 -9.46 -9.47 26.59
CA ASN A 183 -9.64 -10.42 27.69
C ASN A 183 -8.44 -10.43 28.66
N GLU A 184 -8.40 -11.38 29.60
CA GLU A 184 -7.31 -11.46 30.58
C GLU A 184 -5.95 -11.80 29.96
N LEU A 185 -5.92 -12.54 28.86
CA LEU A 185 -4.71 -12.88 28.13
C LEU A 185 -4.22 -11.75 27.21
N GLY A 186 -5.04 -10.70 26.98
CA GLY A 186 -4.77 -9.64 26.02
C GLY A 186 -5.31 -9.90 24.62
N LEU A 187 -6.09 -10.97 24.42
CA LEU A 187 -6.73 -11.27 23.14
C LEU A 187 -8.10 -10.57 23.02
N PRO A 188 -8.64 -10.39 21.81
CA PRO A 188 -9.96 -9.80 21.61
C PRO A 188 -11.05 -10.55 22.39
N LYS A 189 -11.74 -9.85 23.30
CA LYS A 189 -12.92 -10.32 24.00
C LYS A 189 -14.18 -9.97 23.23
N GLN A 190 -14.22 -8.75 22.70
CA GLN A 190 -15.29 -8.29 21.83
C GLN A 190 -14.74 -7.22 20.89
N ILE A 191 -15.26 -7.19 19.69
CA ILE A 191 -15.04 -6.18 18.68
C ILE A 191 -16.40 -5.57 18.35
N SER A 192 -16.52 -4.28 18.46
CA SER A 192 -17.75 -3.53 18.13
C SER A 192 -17.45 -2.50 17.05
N THR A 193 -18.41 -2.31 16.17
CA THR A 193 -18.39 -1.26 15.15
C THR A 193 -19.62 -0.36 15.26
N PHE A 194 -19.48 0.89 14.87
CA PHE A 194 -20.52 1.93 14.89
C PHE A 194 -20.74 2.46 13.48
N TYR A 195 -20.95 1.53 12.55
CA TYR A 195 -21.25 1.80 11.15
C TYR A 195 -22.57 1.18 10.75
N ASP A 196 -23.34 1.89 9.92
CA ASP A 196 -24.51 1.31 9.26
C ASP A 196 -24.14 0.51 8.01
N GLN A 197 -25.12 -0.07 7.33
CA GLN A 197 -24.88 -0.87 6.11
C GLN A 197 -24.46 -0.04 4.87
N SER A 198 -24.43 1.30 5.01
CA SER A 198 -23.85 2.22 4.02
C SER A 198 -22.45 2.71 4.44
N ASN A 199 -21.88 2.13 5.49
CA ASN A 199 -20.60 2.51 6.09
C ASN A 199 -20.49 4.00 6.46
N LEU A 200 -21.59 4.55 6.93
CA LEU A 200 -21.63 5.83 7.62
C LEU A 200 -21.63 5.60 9.13
N LEU A 201 -21.00 6.51 9.87
CA LEU A 201 -21.01 6.44 11.34
C LEU A 201 -22.43 6.56 11.87
N CYS A 202 -22.75 5.70 12.85
CA CYS A 202 -24.05 5.71 13.55
C CYS A 202 -23.86 5.41 15.05
N ASP A 203 -24.93 5.61 15.84
CA ASP A 203 -24.91 5.34 17.28
C ASP A 203 -25.24 3.86 17.61
N GLU A 204 -25.65 3.07 16.60
CA GLU A 204 -26.01 1.67 16.80
C GLU A 204 -24.75 0.80 16.85
N GLU A 205 -24.59 0.07 17.94
CA GLU A 205 -23.48 -0.86 18.13
C GLU A 205 -23.74 -2.18 17.39
N THR A 206 -22.77 -2.59 16.58
CA THR A 206 -22.73 -3.91 15.95
C THR A 206 -21.57 -4.71 16.54
N THR A 207 -21.87 -5.80 17.24
CA THR A 207 -20.85 -6.71 17.79
C THR A 207 -20.46 -7.77 16.76
N LEU A 208 -19.16 -8.05 16.66
CA LEU A 208 -18.60 -8.96 15.65
C LEU A 208 -18.41 -10.38 16.17
N LEU A 209 -18.15 -10.56 17.47
CA LEU A 209 -17.81 -11.86 18.06
C LEU A 209 -18.99 -12.43 18.86
N GLU A 210 -19.18 -13.75 18.77
CA GLU A 210 -20.11 -14.50 19.63
C GLU A 210 -19.50 -14.81 20.99
N ASP A 211 -18.19 -15.05 21.05
CA ASP A 211 -17.40 -15.30 22.26
C ASP A 211 -15.98 -14.72 22.05
N GLU A 212 -15.15 -14.70 23.08
CA GLU A 212 -13.79 -14.17 23.00
C GLU A 212 -12.85 -15.04 22.15
N PHE A 213 -11.79 -14.44 21.60
CA PHE A 213 -10.68 -15.20 21.01
C PHE A 213 -10.04 -16.07 22.09
N ARG A 214 -9.77 -17.33 21.74
CA ARG A 214 -9.15 -18.30 22.64
C ARG A 214 -7.85 -18.81 22.06
N PHE A 215 -6.77 -18.64 22.80
CA PHE A 215 -5.50 -19.30 22.51
C PHE A 215 -5.39 -20.55 23.37
N VAL A 216 -5.42 -21.71 22.74
CA VAL A 216 -5.63 -23.01 23.38
C VAL A 216 -4.42 -23.90 23.12
N ALA A 217 -3.79 -24.40 24.20
CA ALA A 217 -2.83 -25.49 24.14
C ALA A 217 -3.50 -26.78 24.67
N VAL A 218 -3.33 -27.90 23.96
CA VAL A 218 -3.90 -29.20 24.33
C VAL A 218 -2.78 -30.19 24.61
N MET A 219 -2.82 -30.84 25.76
CA MET A 219 -1.87 -31.85 26.19
C MET A 219 -2.62 -33.09 26.71
N TYR A 220 -2.28 -34.25 26.19
CA TYR A 220 -2.92 -35.53 26.59
C TYR A 220 -4.46 -35.48 26.53
N GLY A 221 -5.01 -34.80 25.53
CA GLY A 221 -6.46 -34.63 25.34
C GLY A 221 -7.11 -33.60 26.28
N ALA A 222 -6.35 -32.90 27.13
CA ALA A 222 -6.85 -31.89 28.05
C ALA A 222 -6.34 -30.48 27.66
N VAL A 223 -7.17 -29.46 27.88
CA VAL A 223 -6.83 -28.05 27.63
C VAL A 223 -5.99 -27.53 28.78
N GLU A 224 -4.85 -26.94 28.45
CA GLU A 224 -4.03 -26.18 29.39
C GLU A 224 -4.68 -24.80 29.66
N HIS A 225 -4.90 -24.52 30.95
CA HIS A 225 -5.53 -23.27 31.37
C HIS A 225 -4.48 -22.26 31.81
N PHE A 226 -4.29 -21.22 31.00
CA PHE A 226 -3.47 -20.08 31.34
C PHE A 226 -4.15 -19.17 32.34
N LYS A 227 -3.41 -18.78 33.39
CA LYS A 227 -3.82 -17.74 34.35
C LYS A 227 -2.96 -16.51 34.15
N ASN A 228 -3.60 -15.37 34.02
CA ASN A 228 -2.89 -14.09 33.90
C ASN A 228 -2.11 -13.80 35.20
N VAL A 229 -0.87 -13.40 35.03
CA VAL A 229 0.05 -13.01 36.12
C VAL A 229 0.23 -11.51 36.17
N SER A 230 0.36 -10.89 34.99
CA SER A 230 0.49 -9.43 34.88
C SER A 230 -0.03 -8.93 33.54
N PHE A 231 -0.50 -7.69 33.55
CA PHE A 231 -0.89 -6.95 32.35
C PHE A 231 -0.42 -5.51 32.51
N ILE A 232 0.49 -5.07 31.65
CA ILE A 232 1.05 -3.72 31.64
C ILE A 232 0.73 -3.10 30.30
N ALA A 233 0.12 -1.92 30.29
CA ALA A 233 -0.28 -1.24 29.08
C ALA A 233 0.19 0.21 29.06
N GLN A 234 0.33 0.74 27.85
CA GLN A 234 0.67 2.14 27.58
C GLN A 234 -0.25 2.66 26.48
N GLU A 235 -0.90 3.79 26.74
CA GLU A 235 -1.68 4.55 25.79
C GLU A 235 -0.82 5.68 25.21
N GLN A 236 -0.88 5.84 23.88
CA GLN A 236 -0.31 6.94 23.11
C GLN A 236 -1.39 7.44 22.14
N GLU A 237 -1.20 8.59 21.53
CA GLU A 237 -2.20 9.13 20.59
C GLU A 237 -2.40 8.23 19.36
N ASP A 238 -1.32 7.64 18.89
CA ASP A 238 -1.34 6.77 17.69
C ASP A 238 -1.59 5.30 18.01
N CYS A 239 -1.39 4.86 19.26
CA CYS A 239 -1.54 3.46 19.59
C CYS A 239 -1.77 3.17 21.08
N PHE A 240 -2.31 1.98 21.35
CA PHE A 240 -2.32 1.31 22.65
C PHE A 240 -1.44 0.07 22.55
N SER A 241 -0.43 -0.05 23.41
CA SER A 241 0.45 -1.21 23.48
C SER A 241 0.38 -1.87 24.85
N PHE A 242 0.59 -3.19 24.90
CA PHE A 242 0.58 -3.93 26.16
C PHE A 242 1.50 -5.14 26.14
N ILE A 243 1.86 -5.58 27.36
CA ILE A 243 2.54 -6.84 27.64
C ILE A 243 1.71 -7.59 28.65
N SER A 244 1.40 -8.85 28.37
CA SER A 244 0.66 -9.75 29.27
C SER A 244 1.49 -10.99 29.53
N GLU A 245 1.60 -11.36 30.81
CA GLU A 245 2.28 -12.58 31.26
C GLU A 245 1.22 -13.52 31.82
N SER A 246 1.22 -14.75 31.35
CA SER A 246 0.30 -15.78 31.82
C SER A 246 1.01 -17.12 31.97
N ARG A 247 0.49 -17.99 32.82
CA ARG A 247 1.10 -19.31 33.09
C ARG A 247 0.04 -20.40 33.28
N SER A 248 0.37 -21.58 32.80
CA SER A 248 -0.27 -22.84 33.20
C SER A 248 0.68 -23.66 34.08
N ALA A 249 0.37 -24.92 34.31
CA ALA A 249 1.25 -25.83 35.03
C ALA A 249 2.57 -26.10 34.25
N ASN A 250 2.49 -26.18 32.94
CA ASN A 250 3.56 -26.68 32.08
C ASN A 250 4.11 -25.62 31.09
N LEU A 251 3.37 -24.53 30.85
CA LEU A 251 3.69 -23.52 29.86
C LEU A 251 3.65 -22.12 30.46
N ALA A 252 4.54 -21.25 29.98
CA ALA A 252 4.42 -19.80 30.13
C ALA A 252 3.98 -19.18 28.79
N LEU A 253 3.15 -18.15 28.87
CA LEU A 253 2.68 -17.37 27.71
C LEU A 253 3.07 -15.91 27.92
N HIS A 254 3.97 -15.40 27.07
CA HIS A 254 4.37 -14.01 26.98
C HIS A 254 3.66 -13.41 25.78
N HIS A 255 2.79 -12.46 26.00
CA HIS A 255 2.00 -11.87 24.93
C HIS A 255 2.29 -10.36 24.85
N GLN A 256 2.70 -9.90 23.65
CA GLN A 256 2.83 -8.50 23.32
C GLN A 256 1.76 -8.13 22.29
N GLY A 257 1.06 -7.03 22.53
CA GLY A 257 0.04 -6.56 21.60
C GLY A 257 0.08 -5.06 21.39
N ARG A 258 -0.39 -4.63 20.22
CA ARG A 258 -0.51 -3.25 19.81
C ARG A 258 -1.79 -3.03 19.02
N VAL A 259 -2.53 -1.97 19.35
CA VAL A 259 -3.72 -1.52 18.63
C VAL A 259 -3.48 -0.08 18.18
N GLU A 260 -3.61 0.19 16.89
CA GLU A 260 -3.37 1.52 16.34
C GLU A 260 -4.68 2.23 15.94
N PHE A 261 -4.59 3.54 15.76
CA PHE A 261 -5.72 4.44 15.48
C PHE A 261 -6.55 4.04 14.25
N ASP A 262 -5.99 3.33 13.28
CA ASP A 262 -6.64 2.91 12.03
C ASP A 262 -7.30 1.52 12.11
N GLY A 263 -7.23 0.86 13.27
CA GLY A 263 -7.80 -0.46 13.52
C GLY A 263 -6.84 -1.61 13.24
N PHE A 264 -5.58 -1.31 12.97
CA PHE A 264 -4.53 -2.32 12.92
C PHE A 264 -4.22 -2.83 14.33
N CYS A 265 -4.19 -4.15 14.46
CA CYS A 265 -3.83 -4.84 15.70
C CYS A 265 -2.73 -5.85 15.41
N ALA A 266 -1.66 -5.82 16.18
CA ALA A 266 -0.57 -6.80 16.14
C ALA A 266 -0.53 -7.58 17.45
N PHE A 267 -0.39 -8.90 17.36
CA PHE A 267 -0.32 -9.81 18.50
C PHE A 267 0.84 -10.79 18.30
N ASP A 268 1.74 -10.86 19.28
CA ASP A 268 2.83 -11.84 19.35
C ASP A 268 2.68 -12.65 20.64
N LEU A 269 2.32 -13.93 20.50
CA LEU A 269 2.16 -14.87 21.59
C LEU A 269 3.36 -15.83 21.61
N CYS A 270 4.29 -15.62 22.54
CA CYS A 270 5.43 -16.49 22.76
C CYS A 270 5.08 -17.53 23.83
N VAL A 271 4.99 -18.80 23.44
CA VAL A 271 4.79 -19.95 24.33
C VAL A 271 6.15 -20.53 24.70
N GLU A 272 6.45 -20.59 26.00
CA GLU A 272 7.67 -21.22 26.53
C GLU A 272 7.33 -22.47 27.34
N ALA A 273 8.00 -23.58 27.06
CA ALA A 273 7.85 -24.82 27.79
C ALA A 273 8.61 -24.75 29.13
N LEU A 274 7.92 -24.87 30.27
CA LEU A 274 8.51 -24.88 31.61
C LEU A 274 9.15 -26.24 31.95
N GLU A 275 8.66 -27.30 31.33
CA GLU A 275 9.15 -28.66 31.34
C GLU A 275 9.09 -29.21 29.91
N THR A 276 9.76 -30.39 29.67
CA THR A 276 9.57 -31.08 28.39
C THR A 276 8.14 -31.58 28.28
N VAL A 277 7.41 -31.17 27.24
CA VAL A 277 5.98 -31.43 27.07
C VAL A 277 5.67 -32.00 25.70
N GLU A 278 4.68 -32.88 25.66
CA GLU A 278 4.07 -33.35 24.41
C GLU A 278 2.73 -32.64 24.24
N LEU A 279 2.63 -31.86 23.19
CA LEU A 279 1.42 -31.12 22.82
C LEU A 279 0.66 -31.88 21.73
N ASP A 280 -0.65 -32.00 21.90
CA ASP A 280 -1.55 -32.50 20.85
C ASP A 280 -1.83 -31.41 19.85
N ASP A 281 -1.96 -30.16 20.30
CA ASP A 281 -2.22 -28.99 19.46
C ASP A 281 -1.95 -27.67 20.21
N ILE A 282 -1.59 -26.64 19.45
CA ILE A 282 -1.73 -25.23 19.85
C ILE A 282 -2.54 -24.54 18.77
N ARG A 283 -3.58 -23.81 19.15
CA ARG A 283 -4.48 -23.16 18.20
C ARG A 283 -5.07 -21.85 18.70
N LEU A 284 -5.45 -21.01 17.75
CA LEU A 284 -6.27 -19.83 17.97
C LEU A 284 -7.69 -20.11 17.47
N GLU A 285 -8.68 -19.93 18.33
CA GLU A 285 -10.09 -20.05 18.02
C GLU A 285 -10.71 -18.65 17.98
N ILE A 286 -11.43 -18.34 16.88
CA ILE A 286 -12.02 -17.04 16.58
C ILE A 286 -13.52 -17.25 16.32
N PRO A 287 -14.38 -17.08 17.33
CA PRO A 287 -15.81 -17.28 17.20
C PRO A 287 -16.53 -15.99 16.76
N PHE A 288 -16.82 -15.86 15.48
CA PHE A 288 -17.63 -14.75 14.96
C PHE A 288 -19.10 -14.91 15.32
N ALA A 289 -19.83 -13.81 15.45
CA ALA A 289 -21.28 -13.83 15.60
C ALA A 289 -21.92 -14.38 14.32
N GLN A 290 -22.86 -15.32 14.46
CA GLN A 290 -23.44 -16.05 13.34
C GLN A 290 -24.13 -15.14 12.33
N ASP A 291 -24.78 -14.07 12.78
CA ASP A 291 -25.47 -13.09 11.95
C ASP A 291 -24.52 -12.08 11.29
N ARG A 292 -23.22 -12.11 11.65
CA ARG A 292 -22.15 -11.27 11.08
C ARG A 292 -21.20 -12.06 10.18
N ALA A 293 -21.10 -13.36 10.34
CA ALA A 293 -20.29 -14.25 9.51
C ALA A 293 -20.97 -14.51 8.14
N ARG A 294 -21.17 -13.46 7.36
CA ARG A 294 -21.91 -13.49 6.10
C ARG A 294 -21.02 -13.66 4.88
N TYR A 295 -19.93 -12.92 4.83
CA TYR A 295 -19.01 -12.89 3.68
C TYR A 295 -17.60 -13.31 4.08
N PHE A 296 -16.91 -13.92 3.12
CA PHE A 296 -15.56 -14.45 3.33
C PHE A 296 -14.68 -14.21 2.10
N VAL A 297 -13.37 -13.96 2.33
CA VAL A 297 -12.33 -13.92 1.29
C VAL A 297 -10.98 -14.34 1.88
N GLY A 298 -10.17 -15.01 1.09
CA GLY A 298 -8.83 -15.46 1.48
C GLY A 298 -8.71 -16.96 1.59
N LEU A 299 -7.53 -17.46 1.98
CA LEU A 299 -7.22 -18.90 2.13
C LEU A 299 -7.56 -19.74 0.89
N GLY A 300 -7.41 -19.15 -0.30
CA GLY A 300 -7.70 -19.79 -1.57
C GLY A 300 -9.16 -19.69 -2.04
N HIS A 301 -9.99 -18.92 -1.35
CA HIS A 301 -11.35 -18.60 -1.75
C HIS A 301 -11.45 -17.18 -2.29
N GLN A 302 -12.17 -17.01 -3.39
CA GLN A 302 -12.59 -15.71 -3.89
C GLN A 302 -13.62 -15.11 -2.93
N GLY A 303 -13.74 -13.78 -2.94
CA GLY A 303 -14.75 -13.08 -2.17
C GLY A 303 -16.17 -13.53 -2.49
N GLY A 304 -17.00 -13.66 -1.46
CA GLY A 304 -18.40 -14.08 -1.60
C GLY A 304 -19.02 -14.45 -0.26
N CYS A 305 -20.18 -15.09 -0.32
CA CYS A 305 -20.80 -15.64 0.89
C CYS A 305 -19.87 -16.65 1.57
N LEU A 306 -19.89 -16.67 2.89
CA LEU A 306 -19.11 -17.64 3.67
C LEU A 306 -19.49 -19.07 3.26
N PRO A 307 -18.54 -19.91 2.80
CA PRO A 307 -18.78 -21.33 2.56
C PRO A 307 -19.18 -22.08 3.85
N ASP A 308 -19.93 -23.16 3.72
CA ASP A 308 -20.28 -24.00 4.88
C ASP A 308 -19.05 -24.51 5.64
N GLU A 309 -17.96 -24.79 4.90
CA GLU A 309 -16.69 -25.23 5.42
C GLU A 309 -15.54 -24.61 4.63
N VAL A 310 -14.53 -24.09 5.33
CA VAL A 310 -13.25 -23.70 4.76
C VAL A 310 -12.16 -24.58 5.38
N SER A 311 -11.32 -25.19 4.54
CA SER A 311 -10.17 -25.97 4.98
C SER A 311 -8.93 -25.55 4.19
N PHE A 312 -7.95 -25.03 4.90
CA PHE A 312 -6.71 -24.56 4.33
C PHE A 312 -5.49 -25.23 4.96
N GLN A 313 -4.62 -25.77 4.11
CA GLN A 313 -3.30 -26.26 4.51
C GLN A 313 -2.25 -25.31 3.96
N TRP A 314 -1.22 -25.05 4.74
CA TRP A 314 -0.14 -24.18 4.33
C TRP A 314 0.55 -24.70 3.07
N ASP A 315 0.64 -23.85 2.05
CA ASP A 315 1.26 -24.16 0.76
C ASP A 315 2.16 -22.98 0.35
N SER A 316 3.46 -23.25 0.23
CA SER A 316 4.44 -22.23 -0.17
C SER A 316 4.26 -21.72 -1.61
N ALA A 317 3.56 -22.48 -2.48
CA ALA A 317 3.25 -22.07 -3.84
C ALA A 317 2.04 -21.11 -3.92
N ARG A 318 1.34 -20.91 -2.80
CA ARG A 318 0.19 -20.00 -2.71
C ARG A 318 0.53 -18.86 -1.76
N HIS A 319 0.30 -17.63 -2.20
CA HIS A 319 0.48 -16.45 -1.35
C HIS A 319 -0.77 -16.20 -0.50
N GLN A 320 -1.16 -17.21 0.27
CA GLN A 320 -2.32 -17.21 1.14
C GLN A 320 -1.87 -17.30 2.60
N ASP A 321 -2.05 -16.23 3.35
CA ASP A 321 -1.62 -16.11 4.75
C ASP A 321 -2.69 -15.50 5.65
N SER A 322 -3.85 -15.17 5.06
CA SER A 322 -4.87 -14.36 5.71
C SER A 322 -6.26 -14.64 5.16
N PHE A 323 -7.25 -14.25 5.95
CA PHE A 323 -8.65 -14.19 5.54
C PHE A 323 -9.31 -12.92 6.08
N TRP A 324 -10.37 -12.50 5.43
CA TRP A 324 -11.35 -11.57 5.99
C TRP A 324 -12.71 -12.28 6.12
N LEU A 325 -13.38 -12.04 7.26
CA LEU A 325 -14.71 -12.55 7.55
C LEU A 325 -15.55 -11.47 8.20
N GLY A 326 -16.78 -11.27 7.73
CA GLY A 326 -17.68 -10.27 8.28
C GLY A 326 -18.93 -10.03 7.47
N ASP A 327 -19.59 -8.93 7.80
CA ASP A 327 -20.64 -8.27 7.02
C ASP A 327 -20.11 -6.90 6.55
N VAL A 328 -20.90 -6.16 5.77
CA VAL A 328 -20.52 -4.87 5.19
C VAL A 328 -20.13 -3.85 6.28
N ASN A 329 -20.84 -3.83 7.40
CA ASN A 329 -20.63 -2.85 8.47
C ASN A 329 -19.83 -3.37 9.68
N ALA A 330 -19.39 -4.63 9.67
CA ALA A 330 -18.57 -5.21 10.74
C ALA A 330 -17.80 -6.43 10.24
N GLY A 331 -16.49 -6.41 10.31
CA GLY A 331 -15.65 -7.54 9.89
C GLY A 331 -14.24 -7.46 10.45
N ALA A 332 -13.48 -8.52 10.25
CA ALA A 332 -12.06 -8.55 10.61
C ALA A 332 -11.25 -9.34 9.56
N ARG A 333 -10.13 -8.77 9.14
CA ARG A 333 -9.08 -9.51 8.45
C ARG A 333 -8.08 -10.01 9.47
N VAL A 334 -7.71 -11.27 9.39
CA VAL A 334 -6.68 -11.89 10.25
C VAL A 334 -5.59 -12.47 9.36
N GLN A 335 -4.33 -12.11 9.62
CA GLN A 335 -3.15 -12.58 8.91
C GLN A 335 -2.21 -13.29 9.89
N PHE A 336 -1.72 -14.47 9.51
CA PHE A 336 -0.85 -15.31 10.32
C PHE A 336 0.60 -15.18 9.86
N MET A 337 1.50 -15.01 10.81
CA MET A 337 2.91 -14.74 10.55
C MET A 337 3.81 -15.41 11.59
N ASP A 338 5.10 -15.21 11.47
CA ASP A 338 6.09 -15.40 12.53
C ASP A 338 6.98 -14.13 12.64
N GLU A 339 7.92 -14.12 13.57
CA GLU A 339 8.77 -12.97 13.85
C GLU A 339 9.71 -12.58 12.69
N GLU A 340 9.90 -13.47 11.73
CA GLU A 340 10.76 -13.25 10.55
C GLU A 340 9.95 -13.25 9.25
N TYR A 341 8.63 -13.18 9.33
CA TYR A 341 7.75 -13.31 8.17
C TYR A 341 7.86 -12.09 7.24
N VAL A 342 8.07 -12.36 5.96
CA VAL A 342 8.05 -11.34 4.91
C VAL A 342 6.72 -11.41 4.18
N LYS A 343 5.97 -10.32 4.21
CA LYS A 343 4.64 -10.24 3.59
C LYS A 343 4.70 -10.43 2.08
N PRO A 344 3.74 -11.13 1.47
CA PRO A 344 3.68 -11.32 0.01
C PRO A 344 3.60 -10.01 -0.79
N ASN A 345 2.93 -8.98 -0.26
CA ASN A 345 2.72 -7.71 -0.95
C ASN A 345 4.00 -6.95 -1.30
N VAL A 346 5.13 -7.28 -0.70
CA VAL A 346 6.41 -6.62 -1.01
C VAL A 346 6.85 -6.91 -2.45
N ASN A 347 6.46 -8.06 -3.02
CA ASN A 347 6.82 -8.40 -4.40
C ASN A 347 5.85 -9.44 -5.02
N ILE A 348 4.57 -9.30 -4.78
CA ILE A 348 3.58 -10.29 -5.23
C ILE A 348 3.49 -10.43 -6.75
N TYR A 349 3.83 -9.38 -7.46
CA TYR A 349 3.83 -9.36 -8.91
C TYR A 349 4.71 -10.45 -9.53
N TYR A 350 5.55 -11.04 -8.72
CA TYR A 350 6.61 -11.93 -9.14
C TYR A 350 6.48 -13.28 -8.45
N ALA A 351 5.79 -14.19 -9.11
CA ALA A 351 5.47 -15.55 -8.66
C ALA A 351 6.67 -16.44 -8.28
N TYR A 352 7.87 -15.93 -8.38
CA TYR A 352 9.11 -16.69 -8.11
C TYR A 352 9.52 -16.72 -6.64
N LYS A 353 8.97 -15.85 -5.80
CA LYS A 353 9.20 -15.91 -4.36
C LYS A 353 8.11 -16.79 -3.74
N PRO A 354 8.40 -18.01 -3.32
CA PRO A 354 7.43 -18.84 -2.61
C PRO A 354 7.05 -18.15 -1.29
N LEU A 355 5.83 -18.41 -0.82
CA LEU A 355 5.42 -18.00 0.51
C LEU A 355 6.33 -18.66 1.54
N ARG A 356 6.85 -17.87 2.47
CA ARG A 356 7.47 -18.40 3.66
C ARG A 356 6.37 -18.80 4.65
N VAL A 357 6.15 -20.10 4.81
CA VAL A 357 5.15 -20.62 5.76
C VAL A 357 5.59 -20.25 7.18
N PRO A 358 4.72 -19.60 7.99
CA PRO A 358 5.05 -19.27 9.38
C PRO A 358 5.37 -20.52 10.19
N LYS A 359 6.55 -20.55 10.85
CA LYS A 359 7.10 -21.77 11.48
C LYS A 359 6.17 -22.40 12.51
N SER A 360 5.64 -21.60 13.43
CA SER A 360 4.81 -22.12 14.51
C SER A 360 3.44 -22.55 14.02
N TRP A 361 2.78 -21.73 13.18
CA TRP A 361 1.48 -22.06 12.60
C TRP A 361 1.55 -23.22 11.61
N GLY A 362 2.59 -23.31 10.81
CA GLY A 362 2.73 -24.34 9.80
C GLY A 362 3.19 -25.68 10.34
N ASN A 363 4.02 -25.68 11.38
CA ASN A 363 4.53 -26.86 12.06
C ASN A 363 4.93 -28.01 11.10
N GLY A 364 5.78 -27.71 10.13
CA GLY A 364 6.25 -28.73 9.17
C GLY A 364 5.15 -29.36 8.30
N GLY A 365 4.00 -28.70 8.14
CA GLY A 365 2.85 -29.19 7.37
C GLY A 365 1.73 -29.82 8.21
N ALA A 366 1.88 -29.87 9.54
CA ALA A 366 0.81 -30.38 10.43
C ALA A 366 -0.25 -29.31 10.73
N GLY A 367 0.08 -28.03 10.55
CA GLY A 367 -0.79 -26.91 10.84
C GLY A 367 -1.64 -26.48 9.65
N GLY A 368 -2.72 -25.79 9.96
CA GLY A 368 -3.67 -25.28 8.96
C GLY A 368 -4.71 -24.33 9.56
N ILE A 369 -5.66 -23.91 8.75
CA ILE A 369 -6.77 -23.06 9.17
C ILE A 369 -8.07 -23.71 8.67
N ARG A 370 -9.10 -23.75 9.50
CA ARG A 370 -10.43 -24.20 9.12
C ARG A 370 -11.49 -23.23 9.64
N ALA A 371 -12.53 -23.03 8.88
CA ALA A 371 -13.74 -22.40 9.36
C ALA A 371 -14.89 -23.44 9.28
N ASP A 372 -15.57 -23.63 10.37
CA ASP A 372 -16.80 -24.39 10.47
C ASP A 372 -17.90 -23.40 10.86
N LYS A 373 -18.72 -23.04 9.87
CA LYS A 373 -19.67 -21.93 9.99
C LYS A 373 -18.95 -20.64 10.44
N ASN A 374 -19.30 -20.14 11.61
CA ASN A 374 -18.77 -18.89 12.17
C ASN A 374 -17.55 -19.07 13.11
N LEU A 375 -17.07 -20.28 13.34
CA LEU A 375 -15.86 -20.53 14.13
C LEU A 375 -14.65 -20.77 13.21
N VAL A 376 -13.70 -19.84 13.25
CA VAL A 376 -12.41 -20.03 12.58
C VAL A 376 -11.39 -20.55 13.58
N THR A 377 -10.65 -21.59 13.18
CA THR A 377 -9.61 -22.22 14.00
C THR A 377 -8.31 -22.30 13.20
N ALA A 378 -7.28 -21.56 13.64
CA ALA A 378 -5.90 -21.73 13.18
C ALA A 378 -5.20 -22.70 14.14
N TYR A 379 -4.85 -23.88 13.67
CA TYR A 379 -4.24 -24.95 14.45
C TYR A 379 -2.83 -25.28 13.94
N SER A 380 -1.99 -25.78 14.83
CA SER A 380 -0.61 -26.16 14.48
C SER A 380 -0.31 -27.66 14.58
N GLY A 381 -1.24 -28.45 15.15
CA GLY A 381 -1.08 -29.88 15.31
C GLY A 381 -0.05 -30.28 16.38
N SER A 382 0.20 -31.58 16.50
CA SER A 382 1.02 -32.14 17.58
C SER A 382 2.52 -31.81 17.41
N ARG A 383 3.19 -31.61 18.56
CA ARG A 383 4.64 -31.43 18.68
C ARG A 383 5.16 -31.65 20.08
N THR A 384 6.46 -31.91 20.16
CA THR A 384 7.17 -31.98 21.45
C THR A 384 7.97 -30.70 21.62
N LEU A 385 7.88 -30.06 22.78
CA LEU A 385 8.75 -28.94 23.18
C LEU A 385 9.68 -29.36 24.27
N GLN A 386 10.96 -29.07 24.12
CA GLN A 386 11.93 -29.23 25.17
C GLN A 386 11.81 -28.11 26.20
N LYS A 387 12.19 -28.38 27.46
CA LYS A 387 12.20 -27.33 28.48
C LYS A 387 12.97 -26.12 28.05
N GLY A 388 12.37 -24.93 28.13
CA GLY A 388 12.91 -23.65 27.73
C GLY A 388 12.80 -23.35 26.23
N GLU A 389 12.26 -24.27 25.42
CA GLU A 389 11.97 -24.02 24.01
C GLU A 389 10.79 -23.06 23.87
N LYS A 390 10.88 -22.17 22.88
CA LYS A 390 9.90 -21.10 22.60
C LYS A 390 9.31 -21.22 21.21
N LEU A 391 8.01 -20.91 21.11
CA LEU A 391 7.26 -20.81 19.86
C LEU A 391 6.59 -19.44 19.79
N HIS A 392 6.72 -18.77 18.68
CA HIS A 392 6.05 -17.51 18.42
C HIS A 392 4.84 -17.71 17.49
N TYR A 393 3.67 -17.34 17.97
CA TYR A 393 2.42 -17.33 17.23
C TYR A 393 2.01 -15.87 16.98
N VAL A 394 2.50 -15.34 15.87
CA VAL A 394 2.22 -13.95 15.48
C VAL A 394 1.01 -13.89 14.56
N PHE A 395 0.12 -12.96 14.81
CA PHE A 395 -0.95 -12.62 13.88
C PHE A 395 -1.25 -11.12 13.93
N HIS A 396 -1.66 -10.59 12.78
CA HIS A 396 -2.20 -9.24 12.65
C HIS A 396 -3.71 -9.30 12.41
N MET A 397 -4.40 -8.26 12.82
CA MET A 397 -5.83 -8.10 12.58
C MET A 397 -6.12 -6.67 12.10
N MET A 398 -7.05 -6.52 11.14
CA MET A 398 -7.64 -5.24 10.75
C MET A 398 -9.13 -5.28 10.98
N ILE A 399 -9.65 -4.36 11.77
CA ILE A 399 -11.09 -4.25 12.03
C ILE A 399 -11.72 -3.39 10.95
N THR A 400 -12.74 -3.90 10.27
CA THR A 400 -13.46 -3.19 9.21
C THR A 400 -14.92 -2.88 9.62
N PRO A 401 -15.53 -1.82 9.04
CA PRO A 401 -14.96 -0.83 8.11
C PRO A 401 -13.79 -0.04 8.71
N LEU A 402 -12.83 0.35 7.87
CA LEU A 402 -11.63 1.06 8.32
C LEU A 402 -11.92 2.52 8.64
N LYS A 403 -12.82 3.13 7.88
CA LYS A 403 -13.25 4.53 8.00
C LYS A 403 -14.62 4.70 7.34
N PRO A 404 -15.34 5.80 7.60
CA PRO A 404 -16.58 6.10 6.87
C PRO A 404 -16.29 6.34 5.38
N ILE A 405 -17.20 5.89 4.52
CA ILE A 405 -17.12 6.19 3.09
C ILE A 405 -17.37 7.69 2.87
N ASP A 406 -16.51 8.32 2.09
CA ASP A 406 -16.72 9.69 1.61
C ASP A 406 -17.48 9.67 0.26
N TYR A 407 -18.77 9.46 0.33
CA TYR A 407 -19.65 9.44 -0.84
C TYR A 407 -19.60 10.74 -1.65
N LYS A 408 -19.40 11.87 -0.98
CA LYS A 408 -19.33 13.16 -1.65
C LYS A 408 -18.07 13.26 -2.51
N LEU A 409 -16.94 12.87 -1.97
CA LEU A 409 -15.68 12.82 -2.71
C LEU A 409 -15.83 11.86 -3.91
N HIS A 410 -16.27 10.63 -3.64
CA HIS A 410 -16.38 9.60 -4.69
C HIS A 410 -17.30 10.05 -5.83
N PHE A 411 -18.55 10.43 -5.53
CA PHE A 411 -19.51 10.83 -6.56
C PHE A 411 -19.22 12.17 -7.24
N SER A 412 -18.27 12.97 -6.76
CA SER A 412 -17.80 14.17 -7.44
C SER A 412 -16.50 13.97 -8.22
N SER A 413 -15.82 12.85 -8.03
CA SER A 413 -14.56 12.55 -8.72
C SER A 413 -14.80 12.09 -10.16
N ARG A 414 -14.06 12.67 -11.10
CA ARG A 414 -14.16 12.40 -12.54
C ARG A 414 -12.77 12.23 -13.11
N TYR A 415 -12.41 11.02 -13.52
CA TYR A 415 -11.04 10.65 -13.81
C TYR A 415 -10.71 10.69 -15.31
N TYR A 416 -9.58 11.32 -15.63
CA TYR A 416 -8.89 11.15 -16.90
C TYR A 416 -7.53 10.52 -16.65
N HIS A 417 -7.26 9.37 -17.24
CA HIS A 417 -5.97 8.70 -17.12
C HIS A 417 -5.18 8.85 -18.42
N THR A 418 -4.00 9.48 -18.35
CA THR A 418 -3.20 9.70 -19.54
C THR A 418 -2.69 8.39 -20.11
N ARG A 419 -2.72 8.31 -21.44
CA ARG A 419 -1.97 7.26 -22.15
C ARG A 419 -0.51 7.68 -22.25
N ARG A 420 0.35 6.70 -22.35
CA ARG A 420 1.70 6.89 -22.82
C ARG A 420 1.65 7.58 -24.19
N CYS A 421 2.60 8.45 -24.46
CA CYS A 421 2.79 9.04 -25.79
C CYS A 421 1.79 10.11 -26.24
N VAL A 422 1.03 10.71 -25.34
CA VAL A 422 0.17 11.88 -25.66
C VAL A 422 0.84 13.15 -25.12
N SER A 423 0.68 14.27 -25.81
CA SER A 423 1.24 15.55 -25.34
C SER A 423 0.43 16.15 -24.19
N CYS A 424 1.05 17.00 -23.38
CA CYS A 424 0.35 17.70 -22.31
C CYS A 424 -0.81 18.55 -22.85
N ALA A 425 -0.64 19.21 -23.98
CA ALA A 425 -1.68 20.01 -24.62
C ALA A 425 -2.90 19.19 -25.04
N ASP A 426 -2.67 17.98 -25.61
CA ASP A 426 -3.75 17.08 -25.98
C ASP A 426 -4.55 16.60 -24.73
N TRP A 427 -3.88 16.42 -23.59
CA TRP A 427 -4.57 16.04 -22.34
C TRP A 427 -5.47 17.17 -21.83
N LEU A 428 -4.99 18.39 -21.80
CA LEU A 428 -5.75 19.56 -21.35
C LEU A 428 -6.99 19.79 -22.22
N GLU A 429 -6.85 19.64 -23.56
CA GLU A 429 -7.99 19.72 -24.48
C GLU A 429 -9.06 18.64 -24.14
N LYS A 430 -8.64 17.40 -23.90
CA LYS A 430 -9.54 16.29 -23.57
C LYS A 430 -10.24 16.48 -22.22
N LEU A 431 -9.57 17.02 -21.23
CA LEU A 431 -10.18 17.35 -19.93
C LEU A 431 -11.35 18.34 -20.12
N GLY A 432 -11.15 19.38 -20.91
CA GLY A 432 -12.20 20.36 -21.24
C GLY A 432 -13.41 19.75 -21.99
N GLU A 433 -13.16 18.74 -22.83
CA GLU A 433 -14.22 18.07 -23.62
C GLU A 433 -15.12 17.14 -22.78
N ASN A 434 -14.53 16.37 -21.82
CA ASN A 434 -15.24 15.29 -21.13
C ASN A 434 -15.65 15.61 -19.69
N GLY A 435 -15.21 16.75 -19.14
CA GLY A 435 -15.59 17.20 -17.81
C GLY A 435 -14.92 16.44 -16.66
N ALA A 436 -13.76 15.79 -16.93
CA ALA A 436 -12.95 15.22 -15.88
C ALA A 436 -12.31 16.29 -14.99
N ASN A 437 -12.23 16.06 -13.70
CA ASN A 437 -11.64 16.98 -12.72
C ASN A 437 -10.44 16.39 -11.98
N ILE A 438 -10.01 15.18 -12.35
CA ILE A 438 -8.81 14.52 -11.84
C ILE A 438 -8.02 13.94 -13.01
N LEU A 439 -6.77 14.36 -13.16
CA LEU A 439 -5.84 13.87 -14.16
C LEU A 439 -4.82 12.91 -13.51
N ASN A 440 -4.81 11.66 -13.92
CA ASN A 440 -3.77 10.69 -13.55
C ASN A 440 -2.67 10.70 -14.61
N VAL A 441 -1.49 11.23 -14.27
CA VAL A 441 -0.31 11.29 -15.16
C VAL A 441 0.48 10.00 -15.07
N HIS A 442 0.35 9.14 -16.06
CA HIS A 442 1.11 7.89 -16.17
C HIS A 442 2.56 8.16 -16.60
N HIS A 443 3.48 7.22 -16.31
CA HIS A 443 4.85 7.29 -16.83
C HIS A 443 4.91 7.00 -18.35
N GLY A 444 6.06 7.25 -18.97
CA GLY A 444 6.28 7.06 -20.42
C GLY A 444 5.75 8.20 -21.28
N GLY A 445 5.22 9.27 -20.67
CA GLY A 445 4.74 10.47 -21.34
C GLY A 445 5.73 11.66 -21.25
N GLU A 446 5.30 12.80 -21.78
CA GLU A 446 6.13 14.00 -21.86
C GLU A 446 6.47 14.58 -20.49
N ALA A 447 5.48 14.62 -19.57
CA ALA A 447 5.64 15.20 -18.24
C ALA A 447 6.23 14.20 -17.21
N ASN A 448 6.11 12.89 -17.46
CA ASN A 448 6.64 11.84 -16.60
C ASN A 448 7.26 10.73 -17.47
N PRO A 449 8.44 10.96 -18.06
CA PRO A 449 9.00 10.05 -19.06
C PRO A 449 9.55 8.74 -18.48
N PHE A 450 10.02 8.74 -17.24
CA PHE A 450 10.71 7.61 -16.63
C PHE A 450 9.96 7.09 -15.43
N ILE A 451 9.79 5.76 -15.37
CA ILE A 451 9.03 5.14 -14.29
C ILE A 451 9.65 5.45 -12.92
N ASN A 452 8.82 5.94 -12.02
CA ASN A 452 9.17 6.23 -10.63
C ASN A 452 10.33 7.22 -10.44
N TYR A 453 10.61 8.03 -11.48
CA TYR A 453 11.64 9.08 -11.41
C TYR A 453 11.22 10.34 -12.20
N PRO A 454 10.25 11.12 -11.73
CA PRO A 454 9.70 12.28 -12.45
C PRO A 454 10.63 13.51 -12.46
N PHE A 455 11.72 13.49 -11.73
CA PHE A 455 12.53 14.66 -11.41
C PHE A 455 13.31 15.24 -12.61
N LEU A 456 13.52 14.47 -13.68
CA LEU A 456 14.23 14.95 -14.87
C LEU A 456 13.37 15.88 -15.74
N GLU A 457 12.05 15.79 -15.61
CA GLU A 457 11.09 16.65 -16.32
C GLU A 457 10.16 17.41 -15.35
N ALA A 458 10.63 17.67 -14.14
CA ALA A 458 9.87 18.38 -13.11
C ALA A 458 9.33 19.73 -13.57
N GLY A 459 10.05 20.44 -14.45
CA GLY A 459 9.58 21.70 -15.04
C GLY A 459 8.38 21.51 -15.97
N THR A 460 8.43 20.51 -16.85
CA THR A 460 7.31 20.16 -17.74
C THR A 460 6.10 19.68 -16.93
N LEU A 461 6.34 18.84 -15.92
CA LEU A 461 5.31 18.38 -15.01
C LEU A 461 4.67 19.55 -14.25
N LYS A 462 5.48 20.49 -13.74
CA LYS A 462 4.97 21.69 -13.06
C LYS A 462 4.08 22.53 -13.97
N SER A 463 4.51 22.78 -15.21
CA SER A 463 3.67 23.53 -16.17
C SER A 463 2.32 22.82 -16.42
N LEU A 464 2.32 21.48 -16.56
CA LEU A 464 1.08 20.71 -16.71
C LEU A 464 0.19 20.84 -15.47
N VAL A 465 0.77 20.78 -14.26
CA VAL A 465 0.03 20.96 -13.01
C VAL A 465 -0.57 22.36 -12.93
N ASP A 466 0.20 23.40 -13.22
CA ASP A 466 -0.27 24.79 -13.19
C ASP A 466 -1.44 24.99 -14.20
N ASP A 467 -1.29 24.52 -15.44
CA ASP A 467 -2.34 24.61 -16.47
C ASP A 467 -3.61 23.82 -16.10
N ALA A 468 -3.47 22.65 -15.47
CA ALA A 468 -4.59 21.85 -14.99
C ALA A 468 -5.31 22.54 -13.82
N HIS A 469 -4.56 23.14 -12.90
CA HIS A 469 -5.14 23.91 -11.79
C HIS A 469 -5.91 25.13 -12.27
N ASP A 470 -5.48 25.78 -13.35
CA ASP A 470 -6.22 26.89 -13.98
C ASP A 470 -7.59 26.43 -14.55
N MET A 471 -7.74 25.12 -14.76
CA MET A 471 -9.01 24.47 -15.17
C MET A 471 -9.78 23.84 -14.00
N ASP A 472 -9.35 24.05 -12.74
CA ASP A 472 -9.89 23.40 -11.53
C ASP A 472 -9.77 21.86 -11.56
N VAL A 473 -8.69 21.34 -12.18
CA VAL A 473 -8.40 19.91 -12.32
C VAL A 473 -7.24 19.54 -11.41
N LYS A 474 -7.43 18.54 -10.56
CA LYS A 474 -6.35 17.95 -9.73
C LYS A 474 -5.44 17.05 -10.57
N VAL A 475 -4.14 17.04 -10.24
CA VAL A 475 -3.15 16.23 -10.92
C VAL A 475 -2.54 15.20 -9.96
N LYS A 476 -2.74 13.92 -10.24
CA LYS A 476 -2.08 12.81 -9.54
C LYS A 476 -1.01 12.18 -10.42
N LEU A 477 0.04 11.71 -9.77
CA LEU A 477 1.21 11.19 -10.44
C LEU A 477 1.36 9.68 -10.23
N TYR A 478 1.71 8.94 -11.30
CA TYR A 478 2.23 7.58 -11.18
C TYR A 478 3.61 7.65 -10.54
N TYR A 479 3.71 7.29 -9.26
CA TYR A 479 4.95 7.30 -8.49
C TYR A 479 4.87 6.30 -7.34
N THR A 480 5.71 5.27 -7.38
CA THR A 480 5.77 4.16 -6.41
C THR A 480 7.21 3.66 -6.26
N VAL A 481 7.44 2.65 -5.44
CA VAL A 481 8.77 2.02 -5.22
C VAL A 481 8.89 0.60 -5.75
N ARG A 482 7.86 0.07 -6.41
CA ARG A 482 7.85 -1.31 -6.93
C ARG A 482 9.03 -1.59 -7.85
N GLU A 483 9.33 -0.67 -8.72
CA GLU A 483 10.38 -0.74 -9.72
C GLU A 483 10.97 0.65 -9.98
N LEU A 484 12.21 0.69 -10.42
CA LEU A 484 12.93 1.94 -10.59
C LEU A 484 13.65 1.99 -11.92
N THR A 485 13.48 3.09 -12.65
CA THR A 485 14.18 3.32 -13.92
C THR A 485 15.68 3.29 -13.77
N THR A 486 16.37 2.74 -14.76
CA THR A 486 17.83 2.84 -14.89
C THR A 486 18.34 4.25 -15.23
N LYS A 487 17.42 5.21 -15.43
CA LYS A 487 17.75 6.63 -15.72
C LYS A 487 17.91 7.48 -14.46
N ILE A 488 17.67 6.92 -13.28
CA ILE A 488 17.90 7.64 -12.01
C ILE A 488 19.36 8.09 -11.91
N CYS A 489 19.58 9.36 -11.59
CA CYS A 489 20.93 9.93 -11.45
C CYS A 489 21.71 9.28 -10.30
N GLU A 490 21.04 8.85 -9.27
CA GLU A 490 21.60 8.20 -8.08
C GLU A 490 21.89 6.70 -8.30
N TYR A 491 21.76 6.17 -9.51
CA TYR A 491 22.03 4.77 -9.82
C TYR A 491 23.38 4.24 -9.29
N PRO A 492 24.51 4.99 -9.41
CA PRO A 492 25.80 4.55 -8.84
C PRO A 492 25.78 4.42 -7.32
N ILE A 493 25.00 5.26 -6.62
CA ILE A 493 24.78 5.18 -5.17
C ILE A 493 24.03 3.91 -4.83
N ILE A 494 22.89 3.68 -5.50
CA ILE A 494 22.04 2.49 -5.31
C ILE A 494 22.85 1.22 -5.55
N ARG A 495 23.64 1.15 -6.60
CA ARG A 495 24.49 -0.02 -6.89
C ARG A 495 25.55 -0.26 -5.80
N SER A 496 26.06 0.79 -5.17
CA SER A 496 27.04 0.66 -4.08
C SER A 496 26.46 0.13 -2.78
N LEU A 497 25.14 0.19 -2.61
CA LEU A 497 24.40 -0.36 -1.47
C LEU A 497 24.13 -1.87 -1.63
N ASP A 498 24.78 -2.52 -2.57
CA ASP A 498 24.63 -3.92 -2.93
C ASP A 498 23.15 -4.29 -3.21
N TYR A 499 22.58 -5.26 -2.51
CA TYR A 499 21.22 -5.74 -2.71
C TYR A 499 20.24 -5.24 -1.63
N GLU A 500 20.55 -4.13 -0.96
CA GLU A 500 19.59 -3.52 -0.04
C GLU A 500 18.37 -2.97 -0.78
N ILE A 501 18.60 -2.26 -1.89
CA ILE A 501 17.55 -1.59 -2.66
C ILE A 501 17.08 -2.40 -3.85
N LEU A 502 18.01 -2.99 -4.61
CA LEU A 502 17.70 -3.78 -5.80
C LEU A 502 17.60 -5.26 -5.43
N GLU A 503 16.60 -5.94 -5.98
CA GLU A 503 16.44 -7.37 -5.76
C GLU A 503 17.51 -8.17 -6.53
N PRO A 504 18.24 -9.08 -5.84
CA PRO A 504 19.23 -9.92 -6.49
C PRO A 504 18.58 -11.01 -7.32
N SER A 505 19.13 -11.31 -8.49
CA SER A 505 18.57 -12.31 -9.41
C SER A 505 18.61 -13.73 -8.84
N ARG A 506 19.65 -14.09 -8.10
CA ARG A 506 19.82 -15.44 -7.50
C ARG A 506 19.48 -16.58 -8.43
N GLY A 507 19.76 -16.43 -9.75
CA GLY A 507 19.41 -17.40 -10.79
C GLY A 507 17.96 -17.33 -11.28
N ILE A 508 17.19 -16.34 -10.87
CA ILE A 508 15.85 -16.08 -11.37
C ILE A 508 15.98 -15.36 -12.71
N GLU A 509 15.47 -15.99 -13.74
CA GLU A 509 15.75 -15.55 -15.10
C GLU A 509 14.83 -14.42 -15.57
N ASN A 510 13.61 -14.35 -15.12
CA ASN A 510 12.65 -13.37 -15.62
C ASN A 510 11.52 -13.10 -14.61
N MET A 511 11.10 -11.86 -14.52
CA MET A 511 10.19 -11.39 -13.48
C MET A 511 8.82 -10.99 -13.98
N THR A 512 8.80 -10.43 -15.16
CA THR A 512 7.56 -10.08 -15.81
C THR A 512 7.25 -11.13 -16.85
N PHE A 513 6.19 -11.88 -16.66
CA PHE A 513 5.77 -12.92 -17.61
C PHE A 513 5.32 -12.36 -18.97
N TRP A 514 5.31 -11.05 -19.12
CA TRP A 514 4.89 -10.40 -20.37
C TRP A 514 6.05 -9.71 -21.12
N GLN A 515 7.30 -9.71 -20.61
CA GLN A 515 8.40 -8.99 -21.24
C GLN A 515 9.76 -9.71 -21.22
N ASP A 516 9.94 -10.72 -22.03
CA ASP A 516 11.26 -11.38 -22.21
C ASP A 516 12.34 -10.42 -22.71
N GLU A 517 12.00 -9.42 -23.51
CA GLU A 517 12.95 -8.46 -24.08
C GLU A 517 13.60 -7.55 -23.04
N ALA A 518 12.96 -7.32 -21.88
CA ALA A 518 13.53 -6.49 -20.82
C ALA A 518 14.80 -7.12 -20.26
N LYS A 519 14.82 -8.43 -20.03
CA LYS A 519 15.94 -9.19 -19.52
C LYS A 519 17.17 -9.04 -20.41
N GLU A 520 17.03 -9.32 -21.71
CA GLU A 520 18.17 -9.26 -22.64
C GLU A 520 18.82 -7.86 -22.66
N TRP A 521 18.01 -6.82 -22.69
CA TRP A 521 18.51 -5.45 -22.71
C TRP A 521 19.19 -5.07 -21.39
N ILE A 522 18.62 -5.44 -20.25
CA ILE A 522 19.15 -5.12 -18.91
C ILE A 522 20.45 -5.91 -18.66
N SER A 523 20.46 -7.21 -18.92
CA SER A 523 21.66 -8.05 -18.77
C SER A 523 22.84 -7.50 -19.57
N LYS A 524 22.59 -7.09 -20.80
CA LYS A 524 23.62 -6.52 -21.67
C LYS A 524 24.20 -5.18 -21.18
N ASN A 525 23.37 -4.34 -20.51
CA ASN A 525 23.74 -2.97 -20.15
C ASN A 525 24.06 -2.79 -18.68
N PHE A 526 23.53 -3.65 -17.78
CA PHE A 526 23.59 -3.48 -16.31
C PHE A 526 24.06 -4.74 -15.56
N GLY A 527 24.17 -5.90 -16.22
CA GLY A 527 24.57 -7.17 -15.61
C GLY A 527 23.41 -8.11 -15.32
N ASP A 528 23.72 -9.35 -14.94
CA ASP A 528 22.77 -10.45 -14.70
C ASP A 528 22.45 -10.67 -13.21
N ASP A 529 23.02 -9.84 -12.33
CA ASP A 529 22.97 -10.01 -10.89
C ASP A 529 21.72 -9.40 -10.23
N ILE A 530 20.97 -8.60 -11.00
CA ILE A 530 19.75 -7.90 -10.56
C ILE A 530 18.57 -8.30 -11.42
N ILE A 531 17.35 -8.09 -10.90
CA ILE A 531 16.14 -8.53 -11.58
C ILE A 531 15.57 -7.42 -12.47
N PRO A 532 15.43 -7.65 -13.78
CA PRO A 532 14.73 -6.72 -14.67
C PRO A 532 13.23 -6.72 -14.40
N ALA A 533 12.61 -5.56 -14.35
CA ALA A 533 11.17 -5.44 -14.22
C ALA A 533 10.49 -5.33 -15.60
N TRP A 534 10.76 -4.25 -16.35
CA TRP A 534 10.21 -4.09 -17.70
C TRP A 534 11.03 -3.07 -18.52
N LYS A 535 10.69 -2.95 -19.78
CA LYS A 535 11.35 -2.06 -20.73
C LYS A 535 10.34 -1.43 -21.70
N GLU A 536 10.52 -0.16 -21.98
CA GLU A 536 9.73 0.56 -22.96
C GLU A 536 10.59 1.53 -23.77
N THR A 537 10.20 1.82 -25.01
CA THR A 537 10.80 2.91 -25.79
C THR A 537 9.87 4.12 -25.75
N ILE A 538 10.39 5.23 -25.24
CA ILE A 538 9.66 6.51 -25.19
C ILE A 538 9.46 6.99 -26.63
N THR A 539 8.25 7.32 -27.02
CA THR A 539 7.90 7.60 -28.42
C THR A 539 7.72 9.10 -28.71
N LYS A 540 7.57 9.95 -27.68
CA LYS A 540 7.35 11.39 -27.84
C LYS A 540 8.16 12.22 -26.83
N GLY A 541 8.20 13.55 -27.08
CA GLY A 541 8.88 14.51 -26.24
C GLY A 541 10.39 14.48 -26.38
N LYS A 542 11.08 15.15 -25.50
CA LYS A 542 12.54 15.31 -25.44
C LYS A 542 13.33 14.00 -25.42
N TYR A 543 12.74 12.94 -24.88
CA TYR A 543 13.37 11.62 -24.73
C TYR A 543 12.91 10.59 -25.77
N ALA A 544 12.22 11.02 -26.84
CA ALA A 544 11.78 10.13 -27.91
C ALA A 544 12.95 9.30 -28.47
N GLY A 545 12.73 7.99 -28.62
CA GLY A 545 13.72 7.02 -29.05
C GLY A 545 14.64 6.48 -27.93
N GLN A 546 14.56 7.03 -26.72
CA GLN A 546 15.29 6.47 -25.58
C GLN A 546 14.50 5.30 -24.95
N VAL A 547 15.26 4.37 -24.38
CA VAL A 547 14.71 3.26 -23.63
C VAL A 547 14.57 3.67 -22.15
N ASP A 548 13.36 3.54 -21.61
CA ASP A 548 13.13 3.44 -20.19
C ASP A 548 13.12 1.95 -19.83
N ALA A 549 14.06 1.52 -19.00
CA ALA A 549 14.13 0.17 -18.48
C ALA A 549 14.20 0.22 -16.97
N SER A 550 13.48 -0.66 -16.30
CA SER A 550 13.36 -0.64 -14.86
C SER A 550 13.85 -1.93 -14.21
N LEU A 551 14.30 -1.78 -12.98
CA LEU A 551 14.80 -2.82 -12.12
C LEU A 551 13.86 -3.01 -10.93
N LEU A 552 13.71 -4.25 -10.49
CA LEU A 552 12.91 -4.56 -9.32
C LEU A 552 13.59 -4.06 -8.06
N THR A 553 12.81 -3.43 -7.17
CA THR A 553 13.28 -2.86 -5.92
C THR A 553 12.71 -3.57 -4.70
N ASN A 554 13.42 -3.47 -3.60
CA ASN A 554 12.96 -3.94 -2.29
C ASN A 554 12.15 -2.83 -1.61
N GLY A 555 10.87 -3.08 -1.38
CA GLY A 555 9.93 -2.15 -0.72
C GLY A 555 10.11 -2.03 0.80
N GLN A 556 11.10 -2.72 1.39
CA GLN A 556 11.48 -2.62 2.81
C GLN A 556 12.92 -2.15 2.93
N SER A 557 13.27 -1.11 2.20
CA SER A 557 14.62 -0.57 2.12
C SER A 557 14.64 0.96 2.27
N ARG A 558 15.85 1.53 2.35
CA ARG A 558 16.02 2.98 2.36
C ARG A 558 15.55 3.69 1.08
N LEU A 559 15.19 2.95 0.04
CA LEU A 559 14.48 3.53 -1.10
C LEU A 559 13.14 4.15 -0.68
N CYS A 560 12.47 3.60 0.35
CA CYS A 560 11.24 4.20 0.88
C CYS A 560 11.52 5.59 1.48
N ASN A 561 12.65 5.79 2.15
CA ASN A 561 13.06 7.10 2.65
C ASN A 561 13.26 8.09 1.49
N TYR A 562 13.99 7.67 0.45
CA TYR A 562 14.18 8.46 -0.77
C TYR A 562 12.86 8.81 -1.45
N TYR A 563 11.94 7.86 -1.51
CA TYR A 563 10.62 8.01 -2.08
C TYR A 563 9.76 9.06 -1.34
N ILE A 564 9.76 9.01 -0.01
CA ILE A 564 9.02 9.97 0.84
C ILE A 564 9.56 11.40 0.68
N GLU A 565 10.89 11.58 0.70
CA GLU A 565 11.50 12.88 0.44
C GLU A 565 11.19 13.38 -0.97
N GLY A 566 11.24 12.48 -1.95
CA GLY A 566 10.88 12.80 -3.33
C GLY A 566 9.43 13.22 -3.47
N LEU A 567 8.51 12.54 -2.75
CA LEU A 567 7.10 12.90 -2.72
C LEU A 567 6.88 14.27 -2.06
N ASP A 568 7.52 14.52 -0.92
CA ASP A 568 7.46 15.81 -0.25
C ASP A 568 7.96 16.94 -1.17
N TRP A 569 9.06 16.68 -1.87
CA TRP A 569 9.60 17.62 -2.85
C TRP A 569 8.61 17.90 -4.01
N LEU A 570 7.95 16.85 -4.54
CA LEU A 570 6.96 16.97 -5.62
C LEU A 570 5.73 17.78 -5.19
N VAL A 571 5.22 17.54 -3.98
CA VAL A 571 4.09 18.31 -3.44
C VAL A 571 4.46 19.78 -3.29
N LYS A 572 5.64 20.09 -2.75
CA LYS A 572 6.07 21.47 -2.45
C LYS A 572 6.54 22.26 -3.69
N ASN A 573 7.21 21.61 -4.65
CA ASN A 573 7.87 22.31 -5.75
C ASN A 573 7.16 22.17 -7.09
N VAL A 574 6.42 21.07 -7.28
CA VAL A 574 5.62 20.82 -8.50
C VAL A 574 4.14 21.11 -8.25
N GLY A 575 3.65 20.81 -7.05
CA GLY A 575 2.27 21.10 -6.65
C GLY A 575 1.29 19.98 -6.99
N ILE A 576 1.74 18.72 -7.14
CA ILE A 576 0.86 17.57 -7.40
C ILE A 576 -0.21 17.42 -6.31
N ASP A 577 -1.36 16.84 -6.66
CA ASP A 577 -2.53 16.65 -5.79
C ASP A 577 -2.69 15.20 -5.32
N GLY A 578 -1.69 14.38 -5.51
CA GLY A 578 -1.74 13.00 -5.04
C GLY A 578 -1.04 12.00 -5.94
N LEU A 579 -1.38 10.74 -5.67
CA LEU A 579 -0.73 9.59 -6.30
C LEU A 579 -1.74 8.65 -6.94
N TYR A 580 -1.32 8.05 -8.05
CA TYR A 580 -1.87 6.84 -8.62
C TYR A 580 -0.80 5.75 -8.47
N ILE A 581 -1.03 4.78 -7.59
CA ILE A 581 -0.08 3.74 -7.24
C ILE A 581 -0.50 2.43 -7.89
N ASP A 582 0.34 1.94 -8.77
CA ASP A 582 0.13 0.70 -9.50
C ASP A 582 0.88 -0.44 -8.80
N ASP A 583 0.15 -1.40 -8.25
CA ASP A 583 0.63 -2.50 -7.41
C ASP A 583 1.59 -2.06 -6.29
N VAL A 584 1.06 -1.83 -5.12
CA VAL A 584 1.84 -1.39 -3.96
C VAL A 584 2.84 -2.46 -3.55
N ALA A 585 4.11 -2.09 -3.49
CA ALA A 585 5.21 -2.99 -3.11
C ALA A 585 6.00 -2.48 -1.88
N TYR A 586 5.35 -1.78 -0.98
CA TYR A 586 5.89 -1.36 0.31
C TYR A 586 4.86 -1.61 1.41
N ASP A 587 5.31 -1.50 2.64
CA ASP A 587 4.48 -1.83 3.79
C ASP A 587 3.62 -0.66 4.29
N ARG A 588 2.84 -0.95 5.34
CA ARG A 588 1.93 -0.01 5.97
C ARG A 588 2.64 1.21 6.57
N ASP A 589 3.84 1.05 7.15
CA ASP A 589 4.55 2.18 7.75
C ASP A 589 5.00 3.19 6.69
N THR A 590 5.43 2.72 5.54
CA THR A 590 5.70 3.58 4.37
C THR A 590 4.41 4.26 3.88
N MET A 591 3.28 3.55 3.79
CA MET A 591 2.01 4.13 3.37
C MET A 591 1.51 5.21 4.35
N LYS A 592 1.70 5.05 5.66
CA LYS A 592 1.44 6.11 6.65
C LYS A 592 2.23 7.38 6.34
N ARG A 593 3.52 7.24 6.06
CA ARG A 593 4.38 8.36 5.67
C ARG A 593 3.92 9.04 4.38
N VAL A 594 3.52 8.25 3.38
CA VAL A 594 2.92 8.74 2.13
C VAL A 594 1.69 9.60 2.42
N ARG A 595 0.76 9.12 3.26
CA ARG A 595 -0.44 9.88 3.61
C ARG A 595 -0.10 11.18 4.31
N LYS A 596 0.78 11.15 5.33
CA LYS A 596 1.24 12.34 6.05
C LYS A 596 1.95 13.35 5.13
N THR A 597 2.73 12.87 4.17
CA THR A 597 3.36 13.72 3.16
C THR A 597 2.32 14.46 2.33
N LEU A 598 1.30 13.77 1.86
CA LEU A 598 0.24 14.36 1.03
C LEU A 598 -0.67 15.27 1.83
N ASP A 599 -0.89 15.01 3.12
CA ASP A 599 -1.71 15.84 4.01
C ASP A 599 -1.10 17.23 4.30
N GLN A 600 0.16 17.48 3.86
CA GLN A 600 0.72 18.84 3.85
C GLN A 600 -0.02 19.78 2.88
N LYS A 601 -0.76 19.23 1.93
CA LYS A 601 -1.62 19.96 0.99
C LYS A 601 -3.04 19.43 1.09
N GLU A 602 -4.00 20.30 1.36
CA GLU A 602 -5.40 19.94 1.47
C GLU A 602 -5.96 19.31 0.19
N GLY A 603 -6.75 18.26 0.34
CA GLY A 603 -7.47 17.60 -0.75
C GLY A 603 -6.61 16.72 -1.65
N CYS A 604 -5.42 16.33 -1.22
CA CYS A 604 -4.61 15.33 -1.91
C CYS A 604 -5.21 13.93 -1.82
N LEU A 605 -5.13 13.19 -2.92
CA LEU A 605 -5.75 11.89 -3.10
C LEU A 605 -4.72 10.78 -3.35
N ILE A 606 -5.03 9.57 -2.87
CA ILE A 606 -4.26 8.36 -3.16
C ILE A 606 -5.22 7.33 -3.75
N ASP A 607 -4.89 6.84 -4.95
CA ASP A 607 -5.56 5.70 -5.56
C ASP A 607 -4.60 4.52 -5.63
N ILE A 608 -5.10 3.32 -5.34
CA ILE A 608 -4.38 2.08 -5.65
C ILE A 608 -5.02 1.40 -6.85
N HIS A 609 -4.15 1.02 -7.77
CA HIS A 609 -4.47 0.14 -8.88
C HIS A 609 -3.81 -1.22 -8.68
N THR A 610 -4.51 -2.26 -9.07
CA THR A 610 -3.95 -3.61 -9.18
C THR A 610 -4.77 -4.45 -10.16
N TRP A 611 -4.13 -5.49 -10.70
CA TRP A 611 -4.82 -6.47 -11.52
C TRP A 611 -5.37 -7.63 -10.68
N ASN A 612 -6.15 -8.51 -11.29
CA ASN A 612 -6.66 -9.69 -10.62
C ASN A 612 -5.54 -10.71 -10.34
N HIS A 613 -5.05 -10.73 -9.10
CA HIS A 613 -4.00 -11.65 -8.64
C HIS A 613 -4.50 -13.07 -8.34
N PHE A 614 -5.81 -13.33 -8.39
CA PHE A 614 -6.34 -14.66 -8.11
C PHE A 614 -6.09 -15.61 -9.29
N THR A 615 -4.81 -15.75 -9.63
CA THR A 615 -4.28 -16.60 -10.68
C THR A 615 -3.17 -17.50 -10.14
N GLN A 616 -2.93 -18.64 -10.79
CA GLN A 616 -1.87 -19.54 -10.35
C GLN A 616 -0.47 -18.89 -10.40
N SER A 617 -0.23 -18.02 -11.37
CA SER A 617 1.04 -17.31 -11.51
C SER A 617 1.32 -16.35 -10.36
N ALA A 618 0.27 -15.76 -9.75
CA ALA A 618 0.38 -14.88 -8.59
C ALA A 618 0.08 -15.59 -7.25
N GLY A 619 0.15 -16.93 -7.24
CA GLY A 619 -0.08 -17.70 -6.01
C GLY A 619 -1.53 -17.66 -5.50
N MET A 620 -2.51 -17.41 -6.37
CA MET A 620 -3.94 -17.32 -6.04
C MET A 620 -4.24 -16.24 -4.98
N THR A 621 -3.57 -15.11 -5.05
CA THR A 621 -3.73 -14.03 -4.06
C THR A 621 -5.02 -13.23 -4.29
N ASN A 622 -5.70 -12.91 -3.22
CA ASN A 622 -6.84 -11.98 -3.24
C ASN A 622 -6.31 -10.54 -3.11
N SER A 623 -6.45 -9.73 -4.15
CA SER A 623 -5.86 -8.39 -4.20
C SER A 623 -6.30 -7.50 -3.04
N LEU A 624 -7.59 -7.42 -2.76
CA LEU A 624 -8.08 -6.60 -1.66
C LEU A 624 -7.59 -7.09 -0.29
N ASN A 625 -7.64 -8.40 -0.06
CA ASN A 625 -7.15 -9.01 1.19
C ASN A 625 -5.65 -8.76 1.40
N LEU A 626 -4.86 -8.78 0.32
CA LEU A 626 -3.43 -8.47 0.34
C LEU A 626 -3.16 -7.03 0.83
N TYR A 627 -3.92 -6.06 0.33
CA TYR A 627 -3.70 -4.64 0.58
C TYR A 627 -4.49 -4.07 1.75
N THR A 628 -5.27 -4.85 2.48
CA THR A 628 -6.18 -4.36 3.54
C THR A 628 -5.48 -3.46 4.57
N GLU A 629 -4.23 -3.75 4.96
CA GLU A 629 -3.48 -2.92 5.92
C GLU A 629 -3.12 -1.53 5.38
N LEU A 630 -3.19 -1.32 4.06
CA LEU A 630 -2.86 -0.05 3.40
C LEU A 630 -4.10 0.81 3.17
N LEU A 631 -5.28 0.18 3.09
CA LEU A 631 -6.55 0.81 2.75
C LEU A 631 -6.97 1.98 3.66
N PRO A 632 -6.62 2.03 4.96
CA PRO A 632 -6.92 3.19 5.80
C PRO A 632 -6.47 4.52 5.19
N TYR A 633 -5.38 4.51 4.43
CA TYR A 633 -4.71 5.70 3.88
C TYR A 633 -5.11 6.03 2.44
N ILE A 634 -5.94 5.19 1.82
CA ILE A 634 -6.34 5.26 0.41
C ILE A 634 -7.67 6.02 0.28
N ASN A 635 -7.86 6.73 -0.82
CA ASN A 635 -9.10 7.42 -1.15
C ASN A 635 -9.98 6.61 -2.11
N GLU A 636 -9.38 5.97 -3.13
CA GLU A 636 -10.10 5.29 -4.19
C GLU A 636 -9.41 4.00 -4.63
N LEU A 637 -10.17 3.01 -5.08
CA LEU A 637 -9.68 1.71 -5.50
C LEU A 637 -9.91 1.48 -7.00
N TRP A 638 -8.90 0.88 -7.65
CA TRP A 638 -8.91 0.48 -9.06
C TRP A 638 -8.49 -0.97 -9.18
N LEU A 639 -9.31 -1.89 -8.66
CA LEU A 639 -8.96 -3.32 -8.53
C LEU A 639 -9.45 -4.19 -9.69
N GLY A 640 -10.09 -3.57 -10.70
CA GLY A 640 -10.84 -4.30 -11.71
C GLY A 640 -10.07 -4.68 -12.97
N GLU A 641 -8.76 -4.50 -13.06
CA GLU A 641 -7.99 -4.95 -14.22
C GLU A 641 -8.03 -6.48 -14.32
N SER A 642 -8.33 -6.97 -15.53
CA SER A 642 -8.48 -8.41 -15.84
C SER A 642 -9.63 -9.11 -15.10
N PHE A 643 -10.57 -8.36 -14.51
CA PHE A 643 -11.81 -8.94 -14.01
C PHE A 643 -12.80 -9.21 -15.15
N ASP A 644 -13.52 -10.32 -14.97
CA ASP A 644 -14.65 -10.65 -15.83
C ASP A 644 -15.94 -10.08 -15.25
N TYR A 645 -16.24 -8.84 -15.58
CA TYR A 645 -17.41 -8.10 -15.09
C TYR A 645 -18.74 -8.75 -15.44
N ASP A 646 -18.81 -9.57 -16.50
CA ASP A 646 -20.04 -10.21 -16.96
C ASP A 646 -20.30 -11.55 -16.25
N HIS A 647 -19.27 -12.25 -15.79
CA HIS A 647 -19.43 -13.57 -15.16
C HIS A 647 -19.08 -13.56 -13.66
N THR A 648 -18.51 -12.48 -13.13
CA THR A 648 -18.25 -12.32 -11.70
C THR A 648 -19.56 -12.23 -10.91
N THR A 649 -19.67 -12.93 -9.78
CA THR A 649 -20.87 -12.91 -8.94
C THR A 649 -21.02 -11.56 -8.22
N PRO A 650 -22.25 -11.15 -7.84
CA PRO A 650 -22.45 -9.88 -7.15
C PRO A 650 -21.72 -9.84 -5.79
N ASP A 651 -21.69 -10.96 -5.06
CA ASP A 651 -21.02 -11.03 -3.75
C ASP A 651 -19.49 -10.98 -3.88
N TYR A 652 -18.94 -11.56 -4.98
CA TYR A 652 -17.52 -11.41 -5.27
C TYR A 652 -17.16 -9.94 -5.55
N TRP A 653 -17.98 -9.27 -6.37
CA TRP A 653 -17.79 -7.85 -6.64
C TRP A 653 -17.87 -7.01 -5.36
N LEU A 654 -18.89 -7.26 -4.53
CA LEU A 654 -19.03 -6.56 -3.25
C LEU A 654 -17.79 -6.74 -2.34
N VAL A 655 -17.28 -7.97 -2.21
CA VAL A 655 -16.25 -8.31 -1.21
C VAL A 655 -14.83 -7.98 -1.69
N GLU A 656 -14.52 -8.16 -2.98
CA GLU A 656 -13.15 -8.01 -3.48
C GLU A 656 -12.92 -6.78 -4.38
N MET A 657 -13.95 -6.18 -4.95
CA MET A 657 -13.76 -5.09 -5.92
C MET A 657 -14.27 -3.75 -5.44
N SER A 658 -15.44 -3.72 -4.82
CA SER A 658 -16.13 -2.47 -4.52
C SER A 658 -15.49 -1.62 -3.44
N GLY A 659 -14.68 -2.21 -2.56
CA GLY A 659 -14.13 -1.54 -1.38
C GLY A 659 -15.13 -1.29 -0.25
N ILE A 660 -16.43 -1.45 -0.50
CA ILE A 660 -17.50 -1.07 0.42
C ILE A 660 -17.37 -1.69 1.81
N PRO A 661 -17.14 -3.01 2.00
CA PRO A 661 -16.98 -3.60 3.34
C PRO A 661 -15.76 -3.07 4.12
N TYR A 662 -14.90 -2.33 3.45
CA TYR A 662 -13.67 -1.76 4.03
C TYR A 662 -13.78 -0.25 4.30
N GLY A 663 -14.92 0.37 3.99
CA GLY A 663 -15.13 1.81 4.15
C GLY A 663 -14.52 2.63 3.02
N LEU A 664 -14.47 2.08 1.82
CA LEU A 664 -13.97 2.69 0.60
C LEU A 664 -14.93 2.46 -0.56
N MET A 665 -14.69 3.14 -1.66
CA MET A 665 -15.34 2.87 -2.94
C MET A 665 -14.31 2.61 -4.02
N ALA A 666 -14.74 1.98 -5.09
CA ALA A 666 -13.92 1.63 -6.22
C ALA A 666 -14.49 2.19 -7.53
N GLU A 667 -13.65 2.15 -8.56
CA GLU A 667 -14.04 2.41 -9.94
C GLU A 667 -13.69 1.20 -10.81
N MET A 668 -14.49 0.96 -11.85
CA MET A 668 -14.22 -0.09 -12.82
C MET A 668 -12.98 0.28 -13.64
N LEU A 669 -12.10 -0.70 -13.79
CA LEU A 669 -10.91 -0.54 -14.61
C LEU A 669 -11.15 -1.20 -15.97
N GLU A 670 -10.36 -0.94 -16.93
CA GLU A 670 -10.22 -1.47 -18.29
C GLU A 670 -11.25 -2.48 -18.84
N GLY A 671 -11.28 -2.67 -20.13
CA GLY A 671 -12.18 -3.61 -20.80
C GLY A 671 -13.64 -3.15 -20.85
N GLY A 672 -13.92 -1.92 -20.38
CA GLY A 672 -15.23 -1.31 -20.45
C GLY A 672 -16.14 -1.56 -19.27
N GLY A 673 -15.81 -2.47 -18.38
CA GLY A 673 -16.65 -2.81 -17.25
C GLY A 673 -18.05 -3.30 -17.64
N ASN A 674 -18.95 -3.37 -16.68
CA ASN A 674 -20.39 -3.52 -16.91
C ASN A 674 -21.13 -2.36 -16.25
N PHE A 675 -21.56 -1.40 -17.05
CA PHE A 675 -22.15 -0.15 -16.59
C PHE A 675 -23.29 -0.34 -15.56
N TYR A 676 -24.25 -1.20 -15.86
CA TYR A 676 -25.40 -1.40 -14.98
C TYR A 676 -25.03 -2.11 -13.67
N ARG A 677 -24.11 -3.06 -13.75
CA ARG A 677 -23.60 -3.76 -12.56
C ARG A 677 -22.75 -2.86 -11.68
N GLY A 678 -21.86 -2.05 -12.29
CA GLY A 678 -21.05 -1.06 -11.57
C GLY A 678 -21.92 -0.08 -10.78
N LEU A 679 -23.02 0.39 -11.33
CA LEU A 679 -23.94 1.29 -10.63
C LEU A 679 -24.60 0.70 -9.38
N LEU A 680 -24.63 -0.62 -9.21
CA LEU A 680 -25.06 -1.21 -7.93
C LEU A 680 -24.10 -0.90 -6.79
N PHE A 681 -22.82 -0.66 -7.13
CA PHE A 681 -21.74 -0.36 -6.18
C PHE A 681 -21.32 1.11 -6.22
N GLY A 682 -21.98 1.94 -7.04
CA GLY A 682 -21.62 3.34 -7.23
C GLY A 682 -20.43 3.56 -8.15
N GLU A 683 -20.04 2.55 -8.91
CA GLU A 683 -18.83 2.58 -9.74
C GLU A 683 -19.11 3.10 -11.14
N THR A 684 -18.19 3.90 -11.67
CA THR A 684 -18.10 4.27 -13.09
C THR A 684 -16.77 3.79 -13.67
N ALA A 685 -16.14 4.57 -14.52
CA ALA A 685 -14.83 4.29 -15.08
C ALA A 685 -14.10 5.60 -15.38
N ARG A 686 -12.92 5.51 -15.97
CA ARG A 686 -12.09 6.66 -16.33
C ARG A 686 -12.03 6.89 -17.83
N HIS A 687 -11.81 8.13 -18.25
CA HIS A 687 -11.43 8.45 -19.62
C HIS A 687 -9.93 8.27 -19.87
N GLY A 688 -9.54 8.27 -21.13
CA GLY A 688 -8.17 8.38 -21.60
C GLY A 688 -7.44 7.06 -21.84
N TRP A 689 -7.63 6.04 -21.03
CA TRP A 689 -7.04 4.71 -21.25
C TRP A 689 -7.81 3.95 -22.34
N SER A 690 -7.13 3.03 -23.07
CA SER A 690 -7.74 2.31 -24.18
C SER A 690 -8.93 1.45 -23.73
N GLN A 691 -10.01 1.44 -24.47
CA GLN A 691 -11.20 0.62 -24.26
C GLN A 691 -12.12 1.03 -23.10
N ALA A 692 -11.84 2.11 -22.39
CA ALA A 692 -12.78 2.64 -21.42
C ALA A 692 -14.07 3.08 -22.15
N PRO A 693 -15.26 2.77 -21.59
CA PRO A 693 -16.51 3.28 -22.14
C PRO A 693 -16.57 4.79 -21.98
N ASP A 694 -17.34 5.46 -22.85
CA ASP A 694 -17.66 6.87 -22.63
C ASP A 694 -18.62 6.99 -21.45
N VAL A 695 -18.12 7.39 -20.30
CA VAL A 695 -18.88 7.55 -19.04
C VAL A 695 -19.47 8.96 -18.87
N THR A 696 -19.17 9.89 -19.77
CA THR A 696 -19.68 11.27 -19.71
C THR A 696 -21.21 11.34 -19.53
N PRO A 697 -22.06 10.53 -20.22
CA PRO A 697 -23.50 10.56 -20.00
C PRO A 697 -23.93 10.14 -18.60
N VAL A 698 -23.16 9.27 -17.93
CA VAL A 698 -23.44 8.85 -16.55
C VAL A 698 -23.11 9.97 -15.58
N TRP A 699 -21.93 10.59 -15.73
CA TRP A 699 -21.52 11.72 -14.91
C TRP A 699 -22.51 12.88 -15.02
N ARG A 700 -23.03 13.17 -16.23
CA ARG A 700 -24.10 14.17 -16.44
C ARG A 700 -25.39 13.81 -15.71
N LEU A 701 -25.81 12.54 -15.79
CA LEU A 701 -26.99 12.07 -15.04
C LEU A 701 -26.78 12.21 -13.52
N TRP A 702 -25.59 11.89 -13.03
CA TRP A 702 -25.24 12.04 -11.62
C TRP A 702 -25.28 13.50 -11.17
N ASP A 703 -24.74 14.41 -11.99
CA ASP A 703 -24.76 15.85 -11.72
C ASP A 703 -26.20 16.40 -11.76
N GLU A 704 -26.99 16.04 -12.77
CA GLU A 704 -28.41 16.43 -12.91
C GLU A 704 -29.25 15.89 -11.74
N PHE A 705 -29.01 14.67 -11.31
CA PHE A 705 -29.67 14.07 -10.14
C PHE A 705 -29.16 14.65 -8.82
N GLY A 706 -27.91 15.06 -8.75
CA GLY A 706 -27.20 15.46 -7.53
C GLY A 706 -26.92 14.26 -6.63
N ILE A 707 -26.27 13.25 -7.17
CA ILE A 707 -26.02 11.96 -6.50
C ILE A 707 -25.18 12.11 -5.22
N SER A 708 -24.25 13.08 -5.18
CA SER A 708 -23.42 13.38 -4.01
C SER A 708 -24.21 13.77 -2.75
N ASP A 709 -25.47 14.20 -2.93
CA ASP A 709 -26.38 14.55 -1.83
C ASP A 709 -27.37 13.42 -1.51
N SER A 710 -27.22 12.26 -2.12
CA SER A 710 -28.08 11.10 -1.91
C SER A 710 -27.51 10.14 -0.86
N GLN A 711 -28.41 9.40 -0.22
CA GLN A 711 -28.03 8.24 0.60
C GLN A 711 -28.12 6.98 -0.24
N MET A 712 -27.01 6.23 -0.31
CA MET A 712 -26.96 4.95 -0.99
C MET A 712 -27.50 3.83 -0.11
N TYR A 713 -28.40 3.02 -0.63
CA TYR A 713 -28.86 1.76 -0.05
C TYR A 713 -28.54 0.64 -1.04
N GLY A 714 -27.47 -0.11 -0.78
CA GLY A 714 -27.08 -1.23 -1.62
C GLY A 714 -28.03 -2.42 -1.53
N TYR A 715 -28.01 -3.29 -2.50
CA TYR A 715 -28.87 -4.50 -2.53
C TYR A 715 -28.64 -5.42 -1.32
N TRP A 716 -27.49 -5.34 -0.68
CA TRP A 716 -27.12 -6.08 0.55
C TRP A 716 -27.77 -5.53 1.83
N ASP A 717 -28.22 -4.26 1.79
CA ASP A 717 -28.79 -3.58 2.94
C ASP A 717 -30.23 -4.03 3.18
N GLY A 718 -30.50 -4.64 4.35
CA GLY A 718 -31.84 -5.02 4.76
C GLY A 718 -32.84 -3.88 4.87
N ARG A 719 -32.36 -2.62 4.91
CA ARG A 719 -33.16 -1.40 4.96
C ARG A 719 -33.50 -0.84 3.57
N ALA A 720 -32.93 -1.41 2.49
CA ALA A 720 -33.13 -0.89 1.12
C ALA A 720 -34.62 -0.66 0.81
N PRO A 721 -34.99 0.56 0.34
CA PRO A 721 -36.39 0.95 0.12
C PRO A 721 -37.01 0.33 -1.14
N VAL A 722 -36.16 -0.12 -2.08
CA VAL A 722 -36.60 -0.69 -3.36
C VAL A 722 -35.91 -2.02 -3.60
N ARG A 723 -36.67 -3.03 -4.03
CA ARG A 723 -36.15 -4.37 -4.33
C ARG A 723 -36.80 -4.93 -5.59
N ALA A 724 -36.17 -5.92 -6.21
CA ALA A 724 -36.77 -6.71 -7.28
C ALA A 724 -37.69 -7.81 -6.70
N ASP A 725 -38.74 -8.16 -7.43
CA ASP A 725 -39.68 -9.24 -7.08
C ASP A 725 -39.18 -10.64 -7.51
N CYS A 726 -38.01 -10.72 -8.16
CA CYS A 726 -37.45 -11.96 -8.67
C CYS A 726 -35.96 -12.11 -8.33
N GLY A 727 -35.49 -13.36 -8.27
CA GLY A 727 -34.08 -13.66 -8.03
C GLY A 727 -33.17 -13.37 -9.23
N GLY A 728 -31.88 -13.14 -8.95
CA GLY A 728 -30.89 -12.83 -9.98
C GLY A 728 -30.93 -11.40 -10.49
N ILE A 729 -31.83 -10.56 -9.95
CA ILE A 729 -31.90 -9.12 -10.21
C ILE A 729 -31.63 -8.39 -8.89
N TYR A 730 -30.70 -7.46 -8.93
CA TYR A 730 -30.28 -6.68 -7.78
C TYR A 730 -30.59 -5.22 -7.97
N VAL A 731 -30.88 -4.52 -6.87
CA VAL A 731 -31.33 -3.14 -6.89
C VAL A 731 -30.58 -2.35 -5.81
N THR A 732 -29.93 -1.26 -6.23
CA THR A 732 -29.38 -0.24 -5.34
C THR A 732 -30.15 1.05 -5.52
N SER A 733 -30.44 1.73 -4.42
CA SER A 733 -31.21 2.98 -4.40
C SER A 733 -30.36 4.13 -3.90
N TYR A 734 -30.34 5.22 -4.63
CA TYR A 734 -29.74 6.50 -4.24
C TYR A 734 -30.87 7.46 -3.92
N VAL A 735 -31.11 7.69 -2.64
CA VAL A 735 -32.33 8.36 -2.15
C VAL A 735 -32.05 9.77 -1.73
N LYS A 736 -32.87 10.71 -2.22
CA LYS A 736 -32.96 12.10 -1.80
C LYS A 736 -34.34 12.37 -1.19
N LYS A 737 -34.55 13.55 -0.65
CA LYS A 737 -35.78 13.91 0.06
C LYS A 737 -37.07 13.59 -0.69
N ASN A 738 -37.12 13.83 -2.02
CA ASN A 738 -38.36 13.72 -2.82
C ASN A 738 -38.15 12.94 -4.13
N CYS A 739 -37.00 12.33 -4.32
CA CYS A 739 -36.72 11.55 -5.52
C CYS A 739 -35.63 10.49 -5.21
N ALA A 740 -35.56 9.47 -6.03
CA ALA A 740 -34.53 8.45 -5.95
C ALA A 740 -34.07 8.02 -7.35
N LEU A 741 -32.75 7.80 -7.48
CA LEU A 741 -32.15 7.09 -8.61
C LEU A 741 -32.05 5.61 -8.24
N ILE A 742 -32.58 4.74 -9.07
CA ILE A 742 -32.63 3.30 -8.84
C ILE A 742 -31.78 2.63 -9.91
N ALA A 743 -30.72 1.95 -9.47
CA ALA A 743 -29.91 1.09 -10.31
C ALA A 743 -30.42 -0.35 -10.22
N VAL A 744 -30.77 -0.94 -11.36
CA VAL A 744 -31.22 -2.33 -11.48
C VAL A 744 -30.24 -3.07 -12.35
N ALA A 745 -29.70 -4.19 -11.91
CA ALA A 745 -28.79 -4.98 -12.72
C ALA A 745 -29.08 -6.48 -12.65
N SER A 746 -28.77 -7.18 -13.77
CA SER A 746 -29.10 -8.59 -13.97
C SER A 746 -27.87 -9.48 -13.86
N TRP A 747 -28.01 -10.51 -13.02
CA TRP A 747 -27.22 -11.75 -13.01
C TRP A 747 -28.07 -12.96 -13.41
N ALA A 748 -29.28 -12.74 -13.92
CA ALA A 748 -30.12 -13.79 -14.43
C ALA A 748 -29.51 -14.43 -15.68
N ASN A 749 -29.77 -15.72 -15.87
CA ASN A 749 -29.26 -16.47 -17.05
C ASN A 749 -29.97 -16.14 -18.35
N GLU A 750 -31.11 -15.44 -18.29
CA GLU A 750 -31.94 -15.02 -19.43
C GLU A 750 -32.55 -13.64 -19.16
N ASP A 751 -33.17 -13.07 -20.19
CA ASP A 751 -33.89 -11.83 -20.07
C ASP A 751 -35.02 -11.94 -19.04
N ALA A 752 -35.18 -10.92 -18.21
CA ALA A 752 -36.15 -10.91 -17.12
C ALA A 752 -37.17 -9.79 -17.29
N SER A 753 -38.34 -9.99 -16.72
CA SER A 753 -39.38 -8.95 -16.58
C SER A 753 -39.61 -8.73 -15.08
N VAL A 754 -39.19 -7.57 -14.58
CA VAL A 754 -39.01 -7.29 -13.16
C VAL A 754 -40.00 -6.26 -12.67
N ARG A 755 -40.67 -6.50 -11.54
CA ARG A 755 -41.40 -5.46 -10.82
C ARG A 755 -40.62 -4.99 -9.62
N LEU A 756 -40.65 -3.69 -9.39
CA LEU A 756 -40.02 -3.13 -8.20
C LEU A 756 -41.00 -3.14 -7.03
N VAL A 757 -40.54 -3.74 -5.93
CA VAL A 757 -41.22 -3.66 -4.64
C VAL A 757 -40.70 -2.41 -3.93
N ILE A 758 -41.54 -1.38 -3.85
CA ILE A 758 -41.20 -0.06 -3.30
C ILE A 758 -41.82 0.06 -1.90
N ASP A 759 -41.02 0.44 -0.91
CA ASP A 759 -41.46 0.81 0.43
C ASP A 759 -41.42 2.33 0.59
N PRO A 760 -42.58 3.04 0.47
CA PRO A 760 -42.62 4.51 0.57
C PRO A 760 -42.16 5.04 1.95
N ASN A 761 -42.34 4.26 3.02
CA ASN A 761 -41.92 4.68 4.36
C ASN A 761 -40.40 4.72 4.47
N ARG A 762 -39.73 3.73 3.91
CA ARG A 762 -38.25 3.68 3.86
C ARG A 762 -37.69 4.64 2.81
N LEU A 763 -38.41 4.84 1.71
CA LEU A 763 -38.05 5.81 0.68
C LEU A 763 -38.13 7.25 1.19
N GLY A 764 -39.04 7.51 2.17
CA GLY A 764 -39.27 8.81 2.77
C GLY A 764 -40.23 9.71 1.95
N PHE A 765 -40.73 9.23 0.83
CA PHE A 765 -41.73 9.86 -0.02
C PHE A 765 -42.57 8.81 -0.79
N THR A 766 -43.75 9.21 -1.27
CA THR A 766 -44.56 8.34 -2.12
C THR A 766 -44.32 8.75 -3.58
N PRO A 767 -43.67 7.90 -4.39
CA PRO A 767 -43.44 8.23 -5.79
C PRO A 767 -44.76 8.21 -6.56
N ASP A 768 -44.92 9.11 -7.54
CA ASP A 768 -46.07 9.18 -8.47
C ASP A 768 -45.69 8.83 -9.92
N GLY A 769 -44.37 8.75 -10.19
CA GLY A 769 -43.84 8.41 -11.50
C GLY A 769 -42.53 7.59 -11.44
N MET A 770 -42.29 6.88 -12.54
CA MET A 770 -41.05 6.12 -12.76
C MET A 770 -40.57 6.33 -14.20
N VAL A 771 -39.38 6.89 -14.35
CA VAL A 771 -38.82 7.22 -15.68
C VAL A 771 -37.42 6.60 -15.80
N ALA A 772 -37.17 5.89 -16.89
CA ALA A 772 -35.83 5.56 -17.33
C ALA A 772 -35.25 6.78 -18.08
N PRO A 773 -34.23 7.48 -17.57
CA PRO A 773 -33.64 8.62 -18.28
C PRO A 773 -32.83 8.14 -19.50
N ALA A 774 -32.63 9.03 -20.48
CA ALA A 774 -31.69 8.74 -21.56
C ALA A 774 -30.24 8.82 -21.04
N ILE A 775 -29.42 7.78 -21.29
CA ILE A 775 -28.03 7.71 -20.87
C ILE A 775 -27.17 7.32 -22.08
N GLY A 776 -26.80 8.29 -22.89
CA GLY A 776 -25.99 8.08 -24.09
C GLY A 776 -26.47 6.91 -24.95
N LYS A 777 -25.53 5.97 -25.22
CA LYS A 777 -25.81 4.74 -25.98
C LYS A 777 -26.41 3.59 -25.15
N TRP A 778 -26.38 3.71 -23.81
CA TRP A 778 -26.78 2.58 -22.95
C TRP A 778 -28.30 2.49 -22.75
N GLN A 779 -28.98 3.64 -22.65
CA GLN A 779 -30.41 3.66 -22.35
C GLN A 779 -31.13 4.81 -23.04
N GLY A 780 -32.24 4.51 -23.67
CA GLY A 780 -33.19 5.52 -24.17
C GLY A 780 -34.17 5.98 -23.08
N ARG A 781 -34.80 7.15 -23.27
CA ARG A 781 -35.84 7.60 -22.33
C ARG A 781 -37.10 6.75 -22.49
N GLU A 782 -37.64 6.28 -21.36
CA GLU A 782 -38.85 5.48 -21.30
C GLU A 782 -39.61 5.77 -19.99
N GLU A 783 -40.95 5.77 -20.05
CA GLU A 783 -41.79 6.00 -18.86
C GLU A 783 -42.52 4.73 -18.46
N PHE A 784 -42.62 4.46 -17.19
CA PHE A 784 -43.26 3.30 -16.61
C PHE A 784 -44.25 3.71 -15.53
N SER A 785 -45.34 2.97 -15.42
CA SER A 785 -46.16 3.04 -14.19
C SER A 785 -45.46 2.29 -13.06
N LEU A 786 -45.73 2.65 -11.83
CA LEU A 786 -45.08 2.02 -10.65
C LEU A 786 -45.30 0.51 -10.54
N ASP A 787 -46.43 0.04 -11.09
CA ASP A 787 -46.80 -1.39 -11.12
C ASP A 787 -46.32 -2.12 -12.39
N SER A 788 -45.67 -1.40 -13.32
CA SER A 788 -45.18 -2.00 -14.57
C SER A 788 -44.10 -3.02 -14.34
N ALA A 789 -44.13 -4.07 -15.15
CA ALA A 789 -42.97 -4.95 -15.29
C ALA A 789 -41.94 -4.29 -16.22
N ILE A 790 -40.71 -4.18 -15.76
CA ILE A 790 -39.59 -3.54 -16.44
C ILE A 790 -38.81 -4.61 -17.16
N PRO A 791 -38.57 -4.50 -18.48
CA PRO A 791 -37.68 -5.46 -19.18
C PRO A 791 -36.24 -5.19 -18.83
N VAL A 792 -35.53 -6.24 -18.38
CA VAL A 792 -34.12 -6.23 -18.04
C VAL A 792 -33.44 -7.36 -18.81
N ALA A 793 -32.60 -7.02 -19.76
CA ALA A 793 -31.86 -8.02 -20.52
C ALA A 793 -30.80 -8.73 -19.67
N LYS A 794 -30.46 -9.95 -20.07
CA LYS A 794 -29.36 -10.71 -19.48
C LYS A 794 -28.05 -9.89 -19.48
N CYS A 795 -27.28 -9.95 -18.39
CA CYS A 795 -26.04 -9.19 -18.21
C CYS A 795 -26.16 -7.67 -18.40
N ALA A 796 -27.37 -7.12 -18.33
CA ALA A 796 -27.64 -5.71 -18.47
C ALA A 796 -28.43 -5.19 -17.25
N GLY A 797 -29.11 -4.07 -17.41
CA GLY A 797 -29.85 -3.47 -16.32
C GLY A 797 -30.75 -2.33 -16.80
N LYS A 798 -31.21 -1.55 -15.86
CA LYS A 798 -32.01 -0.35 -16.08
C LYS A 798 -31.69 0.68 -14.99
N VAL A 799 -31.59 1.94 -15.38
CA VAL A 799 -31.52 3.05 -14.42
C VAL A 799 -32.87 3.77 -14.46
N LEU A 800 -33.44 4.02 -13.29
CA LEU A 800 -34.77 4.61 -13.16
C LEU A 800 -34.72 5.80 -12.20
N LEU A 801 -35.54 6.77 -12.45
CA LEU A 801 -35.81 7.89 -11.55
C LEU A 801 -37.21 7.70 -10.98
N LEU A 802 -37.35 7.71 -9.67
CA LEU A 802 -38.61 7.81 -8.94
C LEU A 802 -38.78 9.23 -8.45
N SER A 803 -39.93 9.83 -8.71
CA SER A 803 -40.28 11.19 -8.28
C SER A 803 -41.69 11.26 -7.73
#